data_1be159616884ffe6ee90833c47050ce9
#
_entry.id   1be159616884ffe6ee90833c47050ce9
#
_cell.length_a   1.000
_cell.length_b   1.000
_cell.length_c   1.000
_cell.angle_alpha   90.00
_cell.angle_beta   90.00
_cell.angle_gamma   90.00
#
_symmetry.space_group_name_H-M   'P 1'
#
loop_
_entity.id
_entity.type
_entity.pdbx_description
1 polymer ?
#
loop_
_entity_poly.entity_id
_entity_poly.type
_entity_poly.pdbx_seq_one_letter_code
_entity_poly.pdbx_strand_id
1 'polypeptide(L)'
;MAGKRQRTATRSSGKPDSSWVRSGTTDFWLWLVPCFIALATFLTFFPALRNDFVDWDDDENLVSNPHYRGLGWSQIRWMFTTFHMGPYQPLSWMTLGLDYLIWGMNPVGYHLTNLILHAANAVFFYFICRRLLTVALPMSNHQGAWQLTMSAAFAALVFAIHPLRVESVAWATERRDVLSGFFFLATLDCYLRANSDSHADGGSRRWIHAALAVYVLSLLSKAITITLPVVLFILDIYPLRRLHWSPRQWFVSAERPVLREKIPFVLVAIPFALIALLGQQQASALRSLDSYSLGSRLAQTLFGPSFYWWKTVVPVELSPLYEIPPHFSLSDPSIVAGVIATIILTISFYLLKNRWPAGLACWLYSIVVLAPVLGIVPTGPQLVADRYSYLCGLSWAILAGGGLLYFLRVSAQKRSGAPSALAATVVAAVILGTLAALTWRQTEIWQNTATLWSHVLKLDPNSSIAHYNLGRFLAKQGKQTEAISHYRLALSVRPDDADAHNNLGLLLAVRGDVNASLEEFQKAVQIDPNYAKGFFNLGRVYARQGELENAVQNYRQALKLSPDEVEIHLGLGNVLARQGKLEAATAQFRRAINLKPDFAEAHVALARLLAAQGKKNEAEGHYEEALRLMKAQNQIPATP
;
A
#
# COMPACT_ATOMS: atom_id res chain seq x y z
N MET A 1 -44.36 -79.22 -9.59
CA MET A 1 -45.06 -78.07 -8.97
C MET A 1 -44.13 -77.49 -7.91
N ALA A 2 -43.44 -76.45 -8.15
CA ALA A 2 -42.46 -75.82 -7.25
C ALA A 2 -42.85 -74.33 -7.01
N GLY A 3 -43.32 -74.07 -5.77
CA GLY A 3 -43.71 -72.73 -5.36
C GLY A 3 -42.49 -71.88 -4.97
N LYS A 4 -42.25 -70.78 -5.69
CA LYS A 4 -41.28 -69.70 -5.34
C LYS A 4 -41.86 -68.85 -4.21
N ARG A 5 -41.25 -68.89 -3.01
CA ARG A 5 -41.48 -67.90 -1.95
C ARG A 5 -40.64 -66.65 -2.23
N GLN A 6 -41.29 -65.49 -2.51
CA GLN A 6 -40.69 -64.17 -2.49
C GLN A 6 -40.46 -63.76 -1.03
N ARG A 7 -39.21 -63.49 -0.66
CA ARG A 7 -38.86 -62.79 0.58
C ARG A 7 -38.84 -61.27 0.29
N THR A 8 -39.82 -60.55 0.78
CA THR A 8 -39.83 -59.12 0.90
C THR A 8 -38.83 -58.67 1.97
N ALA A 9 -37.73 -58.05 1.56
CA ALA A 9 -36.80 -57.40 2.46
C ALA A 9 -37.36 -56.01 2.83
N THR A 10 -37.82 -55.84 4.04
CA THR A 10 -38.13 -54.54 4.66
C THR A 10 -36.84 -53.79 4.91
N ARG A 11 -36.58 -52.74 4.12
CA ARG A 11 -35.55 -51.74 4.39
C ARG A 11 -36.01 -50.93 5.62
N SER A 12 -35.36 -51.14 6.76
CA SER A 12 -35.44 -50.24 7.90
C SER A 12 -34.69 -48.94 7.53
N SER A 13 -35.43 -47.84 7.42
CA SER A 13 -34.88 -46.49 7.36
C SER A 13 -34.33 -46.08 8.72
N GLY A 14 -33.12 -46.48 9.03
CA GLY A 14 -32.37 -45.92 10.13
C GLY A 14 -31.99 -44.47 9.80
N LYS A 15 -32.68 -43.50 10.41
CA LYS A 15 -32.20 -42.10 10.45
C LYS A 15 -30.80 -42.12 11.07
N PRO A 16 -29.81 -41.44 10.49
CA PRO A 16 -28.53 -41.27 11.18
C PRO A 16 -28.78 -40.48 12.46
N ASP A 17 -28.37 -41.04 13.55
CA ASP A 17 -28.39 -40.44 14.89
C ASP A 17 -27.56 -39.17 14.89
N SER A 18 -28.22 -38.02 15.00
CA SER A 18 -27.60 -36.69 15.06
C SER A 18 -27.16 -36.32 16.47
N SER A 19 -26.64 -37.28 17.22
CA SER A 19 -25.97 -36.99 18.49
C SER A 19 -24.50 -36.67 18.27
N TRP A 20 -24.21 -35.43 17.85
CA TRP A 20 -22.88 -34.84 17.98
C TRP A 20 -22.62 -34.63 19.47
N VAL A 21 -22.05 -35.64 20.12
CA VAL A 21 -21.44 -35.49 21.45
C VAL A 21 -20.32 -34.45 21.28
N ARG A 22 -20.60 -33.22 21.69
CA ARG A 22 -19.58 -32.17 21.88
C ARG A 22 -18.66 -32.65 22.99
N SER A 23 -17.51 -33.22 22.65
CA SER A 23 -16.45 -33.45 23.62
C SER A 23 -15.82 -32.06 23.91
N GLY A 24 -15.89 -31.61 25.17
CA GLY A 24 -15.41 -30.30 25.60
C GLY A 24 -13.89 -30.03 25.32
N THR A 25 -13.14 -31.05 24.94
CA THR A 25 -11.74 -30.95 24.54
C THR A 25 -11.55 -30.41 23.10
N THR A 26 -12.53 -30.64 22.20
CA THR A 26 -12.44 -30.13 20.81
C THR A 26 -12.71 -28.65 20.73
N ASP A 27 -13.50 -28.07 21.60
CA ASP A 27 -13.84 -26.65 21.61
C ASP A 27 -12.67 -25.79 22.10
N PHE A 28 -11.85 -26.25 23.02
CA PHE A 28 -10.68 -25.53 23.54
C PHE A 28 -9.63 -25.26 22.45
N TRP A 29 -9.27 -26.28 21.66
CA TRP A 29 -8.29 -26.15 20.58
C TRP A 29 -8.78 -25.26 19.43
N LEU A 30 -10.08 -25.14 19.22
CA LEU A 30 -10.67 -24.26 18.20
C LEU A 30 -10.36 -22.79 18.43
N TRP A 31 -10.19 -22.36 19.68
CA TRP A 31 -9.86 -20.97 20.03
C TRP A 31 -8.39 -20.75 20.37
N LEU A 32 -7.72 -21.76 20.92
CA LEU A 32 -6.33 -21.64 21.34
C LEU A 32 -5.39 -21.35 20.16
N VAL A 33 -5.56 -22.06 19.03
CA VAL A 33 -4.69 -21.90 17.86
C VAL A 33 -4.86 -20.52 17.21
N PRO A 34 -6.07 -20.02 16.93
CA PRO A 34 -6.26 -18.64 16.46
C PRO A 34 -5.70 -17.57 17.40
N CYS A 35 -5.90 -17.72 18.71
CA CYS A 35 -5.34 -16.81 19.72
C CYS A 35 -3.81 -16.84 19.71
N PHE A 36 -3.20 -18.00 19.59
CA PHE A 36 -1.75 -18.14 19.47
C PHE A 36 -1.21 -17.46 18.20
N ILE A 37 -1.88 -17.64 17.04
CA ILE A 37 -1.51 -16.98 15.78
C ILE A 37 -1.59 -15.47 15.93
N ALA A 38 -2.67 -14.94 16.51
CA ALA A 38 -2.84 -13.51 16.73
C ALA A 38 -1.74 -12.96 17.66
N LEU A 39 -1.47 -13.65 18.77
CA LEU A 39 -0.46 -13.25 19.74
C LEU A 39 0.95 -13.30 19.14
N ALA A 40 1.31 -14.38 18.43
CA ALA A 40 2.62 -14.51 17.78
C ALA A 40 2.83 -13.41 16.72
N THR A 41 1.80 -13.10 15.93
CA THR A 41 1.82 -11.99 14.98
C THR A 41 2.03 -10.66 15.69
N PHE A 42 1.25 -10.39 16.74
CA PHE A 42 1.33 -9.16 17.52
C PHE A 42 2.72 -8.97 18.14
N LEU A 43 3.25 -10.00 18.77
CA LEU A 43 4.57 -9.95 19.40
C LEU A 43 5.69 -9.73 18.37
N THR A 44 5.60 -10.37 17.20
CA THR A 44 6.61 -10.23 16.14
C THR A 44 6.67 -8.78 15.61
N PHE A 45 5.53 -8.11 15.49
CA PHE A 45 5.44 -6.73 15.01
C PHE A 45 5.38 -5.68 16.12
N PHE A 46 5.60 -6.08 17.37
CA PHE A 46 5.56 -5.15 18.52
C PHE A 46 6.44 -3.90 18.34
N PRO A 47 7.65 -3.97 17.70
CA PRO A 47 8.45 -2.78 17.44
C PRO A 47 7.74 -1.71 16.64
N ALA A 48 6.76 -2.06 15.77
CA ALA A 48 6.00 -1.09 14.99
C ALA A 48 5.26 -0.06 15.86
N LEU A 49 4.89 -0.41 17.10
CA LEU A 49 4.25 0.52 18.03
C LEU A 49 5.19 1.63 18.55
N ARG A 50 6.48 1.56 18.23
CA ARG A 50 7.48 2.58 18.58
C ARG A 50 7.88 3.43 17.37
N ASN A 51 7.28 3.16 16.21
CA ASN A 51 7.59 3.88 14.98
C ASN A 51 6.87 5.23 14.95
N ASP A 52 7.56 6.24 14.42
CA ASP A 52 6.99 7.54 14.10
C ASP A 52 6.33 7.50 12.70
N PHE A 53 5.62 8.56 12.34
CA PHE A 53 5.30 8.81 10.95
C PHE A 53 6.58 9.07 10.14
N VAL A 54 6.71 8.42 9.00
CA VAL A 54 7.89 8.57 8.14
C VAL A 54 7.66 9.67 7.10
N ASP A 55 8.66 10.54 6.92
CA ASP A 55 8.64 11.61 5.91
C ASP A 55 8.84 11.03 4.50
N TRP A 56 7.78 10.39 4.05
CA TRP A 56 7.54 9.89 2.71
C TRP A 56 6.08 10.22 2.39
N ASP A 57 5.18 9.21 2.31
CA ASP A 57 3.76 9.47 2.08
C ASP A 57 3.00 9.83 3.38
N ASP A 58 3.51 9.50 4.59
CA ASP A 58 2.84 9.83 5.85
C ASP A 58 2.78 11.34 6.09
N ASP A 59 3.81 12.08 5.66
CA ASP A 59 3.82 13.55 5.78
C ASP A 59 2.65 14.18 5.02
N GLU A 60 2.44 13.78 3.76
CA GLU A 60 1.38 14.33 2.91
C GLU A 60 0.00 13.73 3.19
N ASN A 61 -0.07 12.42 3.48
CA ASN A 61 -1.35 11.75 3.73
C ASN A 61 -1.92 12.03 5.13
N LEU A 62 -1.06 12.11 6.15
CA LEU A 62 -1.49 12.15 7.55
C LEU A 62 -1.14 13.47 8.22
N VAL A 63 0.16 13.86 8.21
CA VAL A 63 0.64 14.98 9.01
C VAL A 63 0.15 16.33 8.46
N SER A 64 0.25 16.54 7.14
CA SER A 64 -0.13 17.80 6.47
C SER A 64 -1.59 17.82 6.00
N ASN A 65 -2.32 16.70 6.03
CA ASN A 65 -3.67 16.58 5.51
C ASN A 65 -4.73 16.71 6.62
N PRO A 66 -5.43 17.86 6.75
CA PRO A 66 -6.49 18.01 7.74
C PRO A 66 -7.83 17.38 7.30
N HIS A 67 -8.01 17.08 6.02
CA HIS A 67 -9.30 16.72 5.44
C HIS A 67 -9.83 15.36 5.90
N TYR A 68 -8.97 14.41 6.26
CA TYR A 68 -9.38 13.10 6.76
C TYR A 68 -9.66 13.09 8.27
N ARG A 69 -9.28 14.17 9.01
CA ARG A 69 -9.30 14.21 10.47
C ARG A 69 -10.74 14.25 10.99
N GLY A 70 -11.29 13.08 11.31
CA GLY A 70 -12.65 12.92 11.83
C GLY A 70 -13.60 12.22 10.85
N LEU A 71 -14.88 12.08 11.28
CA LEU A 71 -15.95 11.41 10.53
C LEU A 71 -17.19 12.32 10.36
N GLY A 72 -17.02 13.63 10.39
CA GLY A 72 -18.08 14.59 10.07
C GLY A 72 -18.46 14.53 8.59
N TRP A 73 -19.60 15.15 8.22
CA TRP A 73 -20.11 15.07 6.84
C TRP A 73 -19.13 15.64 5.81
N SER A 74 -18.41 16.72 6.13
CA SER A 74 -17.39 17.31 5.25
C SER A 74 -16.22 16.35 4.99
N GLN A 75 -15.74 15.67 6.04
CA GLN A 75 -14.68 14.68 5.95
C GLN A 75 -15.12 13.47 5.12
N ILE A 76 -16.29 12.90 5.43
CA ILE A 76 -16.83 11.76 4.68
C ILE A 76 -17.02 12.12 3.19
N ARG A 77 -17.59 13.30 2.90
CA ARG A 77 -17.73 13.76 1.52
C ARG A 77 -16.36 13.82 0.81
N TRP A 78 -15.36 14.41 1.46
CA TRP A 78 -14.01 14.47 0.91
C TRP A 78 -13.44 13.08 0.66
N MET A 79 -13.55 12.14 1.62
CA MET A 79 -13.04 10.77 1.51
C MET A 79 -13.61 10.03 0.29
N PHE A 80 -14.89 10.27 -0.06
CA PHE A 80 -15.56 9.62 -1.19
C PHE A 80 -15.39 10.35 -2.52
N THR A 81 -14.87 11.58 -2.53
CA THR A 81 -14.70 12.38 -3.75
C THR A 81 -13.25 12.69 -4.10
N THR A 82 -12.30 12.35 -3.23
CA THR A 82 -10.88 12.68 -3.42
C THR A 82 -10.11 11.59 -4.16
N PHE A 83 -9.10 12.05 -4.92
CA PHE A 83 -7.99 11.26 -5.44
C PHE A 83 -6.66 11.75 -4.83
N HIS A 84 -6.67 12.10 -3.56
CA HIS A 84 -5.48 12.61 -2.88
C HIS A 84 -4.29 11.65 -3.09
N MET A 85 -3.18 12.18 -3.62
CA MET A 85 -1.99 11.41 -4.04
C MET A 85 -2.26 10.26 -5.05
N GLY A 86 -3.43 10.26 -5.74
CA GLY A 86 -3.79 9.33 -6.80
C GLY A 86 -4.75 8.20 -6.44
N PRO A 87 -4.59 7.45 -5.35
CA PRO A 87 -5.47 6.32 -5.06
C PRO A 87 -6.87 6.74 -4.60
N TYR A 88 -7.90 6.05 -5.11
CA TYR A 88 -9.26 6.12 -4.57
C TYR A 88 -9.44 5.07 -3.49
N GLN A 89 -9.57 5.49 -2.20
CA GLN A 89 -9.53 4.60 -1.04
C GLN A 89 -10.39 5.07 0.14
N PRO A 90 -11.69 5.35 -0.06
CA PRO A 90 -12.53 6.00 0.94
C PRO A 90 -12.61 5.25 2.28
N LEU A 91 -12.63 3.90 2.29
CA LEU A 91 -12.67 3.14 3.54
C LEU A 91 -11.33 3.22 4.31
N SER A 92 -10.21 3.29 3.61
CA SER A 92 -8.91 3.51 4.28
C SER A 92 -8.89 4.87 4.96
N TRP A 93 -9.37 5.93 4.29
CA TRP A 93 -9.54 7.25 4.88
C TRP A 93 -10.47 7.26 6.09
N MET A 94 -11.60 6.53 6.02
CA MET A 94 -12.54 6.43 7.17
C MET A 94 -11.87 5.79 8.39
N THR A 95 -11.08 4.73 8.21
CA THR A 95 -10.36 4.09 9.33
C THR A 95 -9.26 4.97 9.90
N LEU A 96 -8.55 5.74 9.07
CA LEU A 96 -7.58 6.75 9.51
C LEU A 96 -8.26 7.92 10.22
N GLY A 97 -9.45 8.36 9.73
CA GLY A 97 -10.26 9.35 10.40
C GLY A 97 -10.77 8.89 11.77
N LEU A 98 -11.09 7.61 11.93
CA LEU A 98 -11.41 7.00 13.21
C LEU A 98 -10.20 6.97 14.15
N ASP A 99 -9.02 6.61 13.65
CA ASP A 99 -7.78 6.67 14.43
C ASP A 99 -7.51 8.08 14.93
N TYR A 100 -7.72 9.10 14.09
CA TYR A 100 -7.57 10.49 14.51
C TYR A 100 -8.53 10.86 15.65
N LEU A 101 -9.79 10.40 15.60
CA LEU A 101 -10.77 10.67 16.67
C LEU A 101 -10.38 10.03 18.01
N ILE A 102 -9.71 8.87 17.98
CA ILE A 102 -9.35 8.12 19.19
C ILE A 102 -7.97 8.56 19.72
N TRP A 103 -6.99 8.76 18.85
CA TRP A 103 -5.58 8.92 19.18
C TRP A 103 -5.00 10.30 18.85
N GLY A 104 -5.78 11.19 18.18
CA GLY A 104 -5.25 12.42 17.61
C GLY A 104 -4.19 12.12 16.56
N MET A 105 -3.04 12.77 16.65
CA MET A 105 -1.87 12.51 15.77
C MET A 105 -0.80 11.62 16.43
N ASN A 106 -1.18 10.81 17.43
CA ASN A 106 -0.24 9.86 18.03
C ASN A 106 0.00 8.66 17.10
N PRO A 107 1.21 8.45 16.54
CA PRO A 107 1.49 7.38 15.57
C PRO A 107 1.24 5.98 16.12
N VAL A 108 1.40 5.78 17.44
CA VAL A 108 1.15 4.49 18.11
C VAL A 108 -0.23 3.94 17.79
N GLY A 109 -1.27 4.79 17.77
CA GLY A 109 -2.64 4.38 17.48
C GLY A 109 -2.82 3.88 16.04
N TYR A 110 -2.21 4.57 15.08
CA TYR A 110 -2.24 4.20 13.67
C TYR A 110 -1.53 2.86 13.41
N HIS A 111 -0.36 2.67 13.98
CA HIS A 111 0.37 1.40 13.90
C HIS A 111 -0.37 0.26 14.61
N LEU A 112 -0.99 0.54 15.77
CA LEU A 112 -1.79 -0.45 16.50
C LEU A 112 -2.96 -0.97 15.67
N THR A 113 -3.69 -0.08 14.99
CA THR A 113 -4.80 -0.49 14.12
C THR A 113 -4.31 -1.33 12.94
N ASN A 114 -3.18 -0.98 12.30
CA ASN A 114 -2.57 -1.81 11.26
C ASN A 114 -2.23 -3.20 11.79
N LEU A 115 -1.64 -3.28 12.96
CA LEU A 115 -1.23 -4.53 13.58
C LEU A 115 -2.43 -5.41 13.97
N ILE A 116 -3.50 -4.83 14.51
CA ILE A 116 -4.75 -5.54 14.81
C ILE A 116 -5.37 -6.11 13.53
N LEU A 117 -5.45 -5.32 12.46
CA LEU A 117 -5.96 -5.77 11.17
C LEU A 117 -5.10 -6.90 10.59
N HIS A 118 -3.78 -6.80 10.70
CA HIS A 118 -2.88 -7.84 10.22
C HIS A 118 -3.00 -9.14 11.02
N ALA A 119 -3.10 -9.06 12.34
CA ALA A 119 -3.34 -10.22 13.20
C ALA A 119 -4.70 -10.88 12.88
N ALA A 120 -5.74 -10.08 12.64
CA ALA A 120 -7.04 -10.57 12.17
C ALA A 120 -6.93 -11.27 10.80
N ASN A 121 -6.15 -10.72 9.87
CA ASN A 121 -5.88 -11.34 8.56
C ASN A 121 -5.19 -12.70 8.72
N ALA A 122 -4.23 -12.83 9.63
CA ALA A 122 -3.56 -14.10 9.93
C ALA A 122 -4.54 -15.17 10.44
N VAL A 123 -5.41 -14.78 11.36
CA VAL A 123 -6.47 -15.66 11.90
C VAL A 123 -7.48 -16.04 10.82
N PHE A 124 -7.92 -15.07 10.00
CA PHE A 124 -8.82 -15.35 8.86
C PHE A 124 -8.18 -16.34 7.88
N PHE A 125 -6.93 -16.11 7.55
CA PHE A 125 -6.20 -16.97 6.63
C PHE A 125 -6.02 -18.40 7.19
N TYR A 126 -5.83 -18.55 8.50
CA TYR A 126 -5.82 -19.87 9.13
C TYR A 126 -7.09 -20.66 8.84
N PHE A 127 -8.27 -20.05 8.97
CA PHE A 127 -9.53 -20.74 8.69
C PHE A 127 -9.68 -21.07 7.20
N ILE A 128 -9.25 -20.18 6.31
CA ILE A 128 -9.23 -20.43 4.87
C ILE A 128 -8.27 -21.57 4.53
N CYS A 129 -7.07 -21.60 5.10
CA CYS A 129 -6.11 -22.70 4.93
C CYS A 129 -6.71 -24.04 5.36
N ARG A 130 -7.36 -24.10 6.50
CA ARG A 130 -8.04 -25.35 6.94
C ARG A 130 -9.04 -25.85 5.90
N ARG A 131 -9.88 -24.96 5.35
CA ARG A 131 -10.86 -25.33 4.32
C ARG A 131 -10.19 -25.79 3.03
N LEU A 132 -9.27 -25.01 2.50
CA LEU A 132 -8.60 -25.33 1.24
C LEU A 132 -7.77 -26.60 1.33
N LEU A 133 -7.03 -26.82 2.44
CA LEU A 133 -6.25 -28.04 2.66
C LEU A 133 -7.15 -29.26 2.83
N THR A 134 -8.33 -29.13 3.43
CA THR A 134 -9.31 -30.23 3.54
C THR A 134 -9.81 -30.66 2.16
N VAL A 135 -10.13 -29.70 1.29
CA VAL A 135 -10.61 -29.97 -0.07
C VAL A 135 -9.48 -30.49 -0.98
N ALA A 136 -8.29 -29.87 -0.90
CA ALA A 136 -7.14 -30.25 -1.73
C ALA A 136 -6.56 -31.63 -1.39
N LEU A 137 -6.58 -31.98 -0.10
CA LEU A 137 -6.02 -33.21 0.46
C LEU A 137 -7.08 -33.88 1.35
N PRO A 138 -8.08 -34.59 0.78
CA PRO A 138 -9.15 -35.23 1.54
C PRO A 138 -8.60 -36.22 2.58
N MET A 139 -9.24 -36.28 3.74
CA MET A 139 -8.86 -37.19 4.83
C MET A 139 -9.81 -38.37 4.89
N SER A 140 -9.26 -39.56 4.96
CA SER A 140 -10.06 -40.80 5.08
C SER A 140 -10.54 -41.11 6.50
N ASN A 141 -9.92 -40.52 7.56
CA ASN A 141 -10.22 -40.78 8.96
C ASN A 141 -10.05 -39.54 9.85
N HIS A 142 -10.77 -39.48 10.98
CA HIS A 142 -10.65 -38.41 12.00
C HIS A 142 -9.26 -38.29 12.66
N GLN A 143 -8.40 -39.29 12.50
CA GLN A 143 -7.03 -39.31 13.07
C GLN A 143 -6.07 -38.25 12.56
N GLY A 144 -6.42 -37.50 11.49
CA GLY A 144 -5.57 -36.46 10.90
C GLY A 144 -5.93 -35.00 11.27
N ALA A 145 -6.89 -34.79 12.16
CA ALA A 145 -7.42 -33.46 12.47
C ALA A 145 -6.35 -32.52 13.08
N TRP A 146 -5.45 -33.02 13.93
CA TRP A 146 -4.36 -32.24 14.51
C TRP A 146 -3.32 -31.85 13.45
N GLN A 147 -3.00 -32.75 12.51
CA GLN A 147 -2.05 -32.49 11.43
C GLN A 147 -2.55 -31.36 10.52
N LEU A 148 -3.85 -31.39 10.18
CA LEU A 148 -4.49 -30.32 9.43
C LEU A 148 -4.42 -28.99 10.19
N THR A 149 -4.75 -29.00 11.49
CA THR A 149 -4.71 -27.82 12.36
C THR A 149 -3.31 -27.21 12.42
N MET A 150 -2.29 -28.04 12.68
CA MET A 150 -0.89 -27.59 12.74
C MET A 150 -0.39 -27.07 11.40
N SER A 151 -0.71 -27.74 10.30
CA SER A 151 -0.30 -27.32 8.96
C SER A 151 -0.97 -26.02 8.51
N ALA A 152 -2.24 -25.82 8.85
CA ALA A 152 -2.95 -24.57 8.61
C ALA A 152 -2.41 -23.42 9.48
N ALA A 153 -2.07 -23.71 10.76
CA ALA A 153 -1.43 -22.74 11.64
C ALA A 153 -0.03 -22.35 11.14
N PHE A 154 0.74 -23.33 10.69
CA PHE A 154 2.05 -23.07 10.07
C PHE A 154 1.92 -22.18 8.83
N ALA A 155 0.97 -22.47 7.92
CA ALA A 155 0.69 -21.62 6.77
C ALA A 155 0.34 -20.18 7.18
N ALA A 156 -0.55 -20.02 8.16
CA ALA A 156 -0.98 -18.71 8.64
C ALA A 156 0.17 -17.94 9.29
N LEU A 157 1.02 -18.59 10.07
CA LEU A 157 2.19 -17.96 10.67
C LEU A 157 3.26 -17.62 9.62
N VAL A 158 3.54 -18.49 8.65
CA VAL A 158 4.45 -18.18 7.53
C VAL A 158 3.98 -16.93 6.78
N PHE A 159 2.68 -16.77 6.54
CA PHE A 159 2.14 -15.54 5.98
C PHE A 159 2.34 -14.35 6.91
N ALA A 160 1.89 -14.50 8.16
CA ALA A 160 1.77 -13.38 9.10
C ALA A 160 3.12 -12.79 9.53
N ILE A 161 4.10 -13.66 9.86
CA ILE A 161 5.39 -13.23 10.42
C ILE A 161 6.51 -13.18 9.36
N HIS A 162 6.16 -13.11 8.10
CA HIS A 162 7.15 -13.00 7.01
C HIS A 162 7.66 -11.56 6.88
N PRO A 163 8.97 -11.33 6.72
CA PRO A 163 9.54 -9.97 6.62
C PRO A 163 8.95 -9.12 5.50
N LEU A 164 8.51 -9.72 4.40
CA LEU A 164 7.81 -9.04 3.31
C LEU A 164 6.45 -8.41 3.71
N ARG A 165 5.95 -8.66 4.93
CA ARG A 165 4.71 -8.02 5.44
C ARG A 165 4.99 -6.68 6.09
N VAL A 166 6.27 -6.42 6.45
CA VAL A 166 6.64 -5.27 7.27
C VAL A 166 6.22 -3.95 6.63
N GLU A 167 6.47 -3.74 5.35
CA GLU A 167 6.09 -2.51 4.65
C GLU A 167 4.58 -2.23 4.75
N SER A 168 3.73 -3.26 4.55
CA SER A 168 2.26 -3.11 4.64
C SER A 168 1.74 -2.91 6.07
N VAL A 169 2.49 -3.33 7.11
CA VAL A 169 2.05 -3.29 8.51
C VAL A 169 2.66 -2.13 9.28
N ALA A 170 3.97 -1.91 9.12
CA ALA A 170 4.73 -0.92 9.87
C ALA A 170 4.63 0.50 9.29
N TRP A 171 4.22 0.66 8.03
CA TRP A 171 3.98 1.95 7.41
C TRP A 171 2.52 2.38 7.60
N ALA A 172 2.29 3.53 8.24
CA ALA A 172 0.94 3.99 8.61
C ALA A 172 0.04 4.21 7.38
N THR A 173 0.56 4.82 6.31
CA THR A 173 -0.14 5.05 5.03
C THR A 173 -0.58 3.74 4.35
N GLU A 174 0.13 2.62 4.53
CA GLU A 174 -0.26 1.33 3.93
C GLU A 174 -1.36 0.59 4.71
N ARG A 175 -2.12 1.31 5.57
CA ARG A 175 -3.41 0.86 6.12
C ARG A 175 -4.28 0.17 5.07
N ARG A 176 -4.25 0.70 3.86
CA ARG A 176 -5.01 0.23 2.70
C ARG A 176 -4.69 -1.22 2.34
N ASP A 177 -3.47 -1.72 2.57
CA ASP A 177 -3.09 -3.11 2.28
C ASP A 177 -3.72 -4.08 3.28
N VAL A 178 -3.56 -3.82 4.57
CA VAL A 178 -4.08 -4.69 5.62
C VAL A 178 -5.61 -4.68 5.67
N LEU A 179 -6.24 -3.53 5.39
CA LEU A 179 -7.69 -3.39 5.34
C LEU A 179 -8.30 -4.07 4.10
N SER A 180 -7.74 -3.83 2.90
CA SER A 180 -8.21 -4.50 1.69
C SER A 180 -7.97 -6.01 1.75
N GLY A 181 -6.86 -6.44 2.36
CA GLY A 181 -6.55 -7.84 2.64
C GLY A 181 -7.58 -8.50 3.55
N PHE A 182 -8.04 -7.80 4.58
CA PHE A 182 -9.11 -8.30 5.46
C PHE A 182 -10.40 -8.59 4.68
N PHE A 183 -10.86 -7.64 3.89
CA PHE A 183 -12.06 -7.83 3.08
C PHE A 183 -11.85 -8.83 1.92
N PHE A 184 -10.65 -8.90 1.35
CA PHE A 184 -10.30 -9.92 0.37
C PHE A 184 -10.42 -11.33 0.96
N LEU A 185 -9.84 -11.59 2.13
CA LEU A 185 -9.93 -12.87 2.83
C LEU A 185 -11.37 -13.19 3.24
N ALA A 186 -12.11 -12.19 3.74
CA ALA A 186 -13.53 -12.37 4.07
C ALA A 186 -14.37 -12.73 2.82
N THR A 187 -14.06 -12.12 1.65
CA THR A 187 -14.69 -12.49 0.38
C THR A 187 -14.41 -13.94 0.00
N LEU A 188 -13.14 -14.37 0.14
CA LEU A 188 -12.76 -15.77 -0.13
C LEU A 188 -13.46 -16.75 0.82
N ASP A 189 -13.57 -16.44 2.12
CA ASP A 189 -14.27 -17.30 3.07
C ASP A 189 -15.77 -17.40 2.75
N CYS A 190 -16.42 -16.27 2.44
CA CYS A 190 -17.82 -16.29 2.00
C CYS A 190 -17.99 -17.13 0.73
N TYR A 191 -17.09 -16.97 -0.25
CA TYR A 191 -17.13 -17.74 -1.49
C TYR A 191 -16.92 -19.24 -1.25
N LEU A 192 -15.99 -19.63 -0.39
CA LEU A 192 -15.74 -21.03 -0.02
C LEU A 192 -16.93 -21.62 0.74
N ARG A 193 -17.61 -20.85 1.61
CA ARG A 193 -18.85 -21.27 2.27
C ARG A 193 -19.98 -21.52 1.29
N ALA A 194 -20.14 -20.65 0.29
CA ALA A 194 -21.15 -20.81 -0.75
C ALA A 194 -21.01 -22.12 -1.52
N ASN A 195 -19.79 -22.66 -1.60
CA ASN A 195 -19.45 -23.84 -2.37
C ASN A 195 -19.12 -25.09 -1.52
N SER A 196 -19.50 -25.09 -0.22
CA SER A 196 -19.40 -26.26 0.64
C SER A 196 -20.67 -27.12 0.56
N ASP A 197 -20.52 -28.46 0.53
CA ASP A 197 -21.59 -29.42 0.37
C ASP A 197 -22.70 -29.38 1.47
N SER A 198 -22.46 -28.61 2.54
CA SER A 198 -23.38 -28.50 3.68
C SER A 198 -24.63 -27.62 3.45
N HIS A 199 -24.78 -26.99 2.27
CA HIS A 199 -25.84 -25.99 2.01
C HIS A 199 -26.76 -26.40 0.85
N ALA A 200 -27.46 -27.53 0.96
CA ALA A 200 -28.44 -27.97 -0.03
C ALA A 200 -29.67 -27.04 -0.15
N ASP A 201 -29.98 -26.22 0.87
CA ASP A 201 -31.23 -25.45 0.98
C ASP A 201 -31.03 -23.92 0.84
N GLY A 202 -30.63 -23.43 -0.33
CA GLY A 202 -30.65 -21.98 -0.62
C GLY A 202 -29.61 -21.11 0.11
N GLY A 203 -28.83 -21.68 1.03
CA GLY A 203 -27.75 -21.00 1.77
C GLY A 203 -26.60 -20.51 0.85
N SER A 204 -26.37 -21.19 -0.26
CA SER A 204 -25.31 -20.87 -1.22
C SER A 204 -25.45 -19.44 -1.80
N ARG A 205 -26.66 -19.02 -2.20
CA ARG A 205 -26.89 -17.66 -2.76
C ARG A 205 -26.60 -16.56 -1.77
N ARG A 206 -26.96 -16.71 -0.49
CA ARG A 206 -26.69 -15.71 0.56
C ARG A 206 -25.20 -15.46 0.71
N TRP A 207 -24.39 -16.51 0.68
CA TRP A 207 -22.94 -16.40 0.78
C TRP A 207 -22.29 -15.78 -0.47
N ILE A 208 -22.85 -16.01 -1.68
CA ILE A 208 -22.37 -15.32 -2.89
C ILE A 208 -22.68 -13.83 -2.82
N HIS A 209 -23.88 -13.43 -2.38
CA HIS A 209 -24.21 -12.01 -2.20
C HIS A 209 -23.34 -11.36 -1.11
N ALA A 210 -23.10 -12.06 0.01
CA ALA A 210 -22.18 -11.60 1.04
C ALA A 210 -20.75 -11.43 0.50
N ALA A 211 -20.26 -12.41 -0.28
CA ALA A 211 -18.97 -12.30 -0.94
C ALA A 211 -18.87 -11.07 -1.85
N LEU A 212 -19.91 -10.81 -2.65
CA LEU A 212 -19.95 -9.63 -3.53
C LEU A 212 -19.95 -8.32 -2.73
N ALA A 213 -20.77 -8.22 -1.69
CA ALA A 213 -20.83 -7.03 -0.83
C ALA A 213 -19.48 -6.75 -0.14
N VAL A 214 -18.84 -7.78 0.42
CA VAL A 214 -17.53 -7.67 1.06
C VAL A 214 -16.42 -7.37 0.05
N TYR A 215 -16.55 -7.86 -1.19
CA TYR A 215 -15.63 -7.51 -2.27
C TYR A 215 -15.65 -6.02 -2.61
N VAL A 216 -16.84 -5.38 -2.62
CA VAL A 216 -16.95 -3.93 -2.78
C VAL A 216 -16.18 -3.20 -1.67
N LEU A 217 -16.25 -3.65 -0.41
CA LEU A 217 -15.50 -3.06 0.69
C LEU A 217 -13.98 -3.22 0.48
N SER A 218 -13.53 -4.35 -0.08
CA SER A 218 -12.12 -4.55 -0.45
C SER A 218 -11.65 -3.53 -1.49
N LEU A 219 -12.44 -3.31 -2.53
CA LEU A 219 -12.15 -2.34 -3.60
C LEU A 219 -12.17 -0.89 -3.10
N LEU A 220 -13.09 -0.54 -2.20
CA LEU A 220 -13.15 0.78 -1.54
C LEU A 220 -11.98 1.02 -0.57
N SER A 221 -11.25 -0.03 -0.18
CA SER A 221 -10.04 0.07 0.65
C SER A 221 -8.77 0.24 -0.20
N LYS A 222 -8.59 -0.58 -1.24
CA LYS A 222 -7.49 -0.51 -2.21
C LYS A 222 -7.86 -1.24 -3.50
N ALA A 223 -7.70 -0.58 -4.63
CA ALA A 223 -8.08 -1.12 -5.94
C ALA A 223 -7.24 -2.34 -6.41
N ILE A 224 -6.13 -2.69 -5.74
CA ILE A 224 -5.29 -3.84 -6.12
C ILE A 224 -6.10 -5.16 -6.18
N THR A 225 -7.20 -5.25 -5.44
CA THR A 225 -8.07 -6.42 -5.38
C THR A 225 -9.01 -6.59 -6.58
N ILE A 226 -8.91 -5.74 -7.61
CA ILE A 226 -9.66 -5.89 -8.89
C ILE A 226 -9.45 -7.25 -9.55
N THR A 227 -8.36 -7.93 -9.24
CA THR A 227 -8.00 -9.26 -9.75
C THR A 227 -8.79 -10.41 -9.10
N LEU A 228 -9.54 -10.15 -8.04
CA LEU A 228 -10.27 -11.18 -7.28
C LEU A 228 -11.21 -12.05 -8.14
N PRO A 229 -11.95 -11.54 -9.14
CA PRO A 229 -12.76 -12.40 -10.02
C PRO A 229 -11.93 -13.51 -10.68
N VAL A 230 -10.70 -13.21 -11.11
CA VAL A 230 -9.79 -14.21 -11.71
C VAL A 230 -9.27 -15.19 -10.65
N VAL A 231 -9.04 -14.72 -9.43
CA VAL A 231 -8.69 -15.59 -8.29
C VAL A 231 -9.80 -16.61 -8.01
N LEU A 232 -11.07 -16.20 -8.09
CA LEU A 232 -12.20 -17.13 -7.93
C LEU A 232 -12.25 -18.20 -9.03
N PHE A 233 -11.87 -17.87 -10.29
CA PHE A 233 -11.70 -18.87 -11.35
C PHE A 233 -10.59 -19.88 -11.02
N ILE A 234 -9.44 -19.41 -10.52
CA ILE A 234 -8.34 -20.30 -10.13
C ILE A 234 -8.80 -21.25 -9.03
N LEU A 235 -9.53 -20.77 -8.02
CA LEU A 235 -10.07 -21.60 -6.95
C LEU A 235 -11.06 -22.65 -7.47
N ASP A 236 -11.90 -22.30 -8.44
CA ASP A 236 -12.85 -23.24 -9.05
C ASP A 236 -12.15 -24.33 -9.88
N ILE A 237 -10.99 -24.01 -10.50
CA ILE A 237 -10.19 -25.02 -11.18
C ILE A 237 -9.49 -25.91 -10.13
N TYR A 238 -8.85 -25.30 -9.15
CA TYR A 238 -8.16 -26.00 -8.07
C TYR A 238 -8.15 -25.13 -6.79
N PRO A 239 -8.56 -25.66 -5.62
CA PRO A 239 -8.85 -27.07 -5.33
C PRO A 239 -10.32 -27.49 -5.49
N LEU A 240 -11.27 -26.57 -5.78
CA LEU A 240 -12.72 -26.86 -5.80
C LEU A 240 -13.15 -27.79 -6.94
N ARG A 241 -12.38 -27.86 -8.03
CA ARG A 241 -12.62 -28.74 -9.20
C ARG A 241 -14.00 -28.57 -9.83
N ARG A 242 -14.55 -27.36 -9.82
CA ARG A 242 -15.81 -26.96 -10.45
C ARG A 242 -15.65 -26.59 -11.91
N LEU A 243 -14.41 -26.27 -12.33
CA LEU A 243 -14.01 -25.96 -13.70
C LEU A 243 -12.81 -26.82 -14.11
N HIS A 244 -12.76 -27.18 -15.39
CA HIS A 244 -11.61 -27.87 -15.95
C HIS A 244 -10.44 -26.92 -16.26
N TRP A 245 -9.23 -27.46 -16.36
CA TRP A 245 -8.05 -26.70 -16.80
C TRP A 245 -8.14 -26.21 -18.24
N SER A 246 -8.99 -26.83 -19.08
CA SER A 246 -9.19 -26.44 -20.49
C SER A 246 -10.36 -25.46 -20.60
N PRO A 247 -10.14 -24.20 -21.01
CA PRO A 247 -11.22 -23.22 -21.20
C PRO A 247 -12.29 -23.64 -22.22
N ARG A 248 -11.94 -24.54 -23.14
CA ARG A 248 -12.92 -25.07 -24.13
C ARG A 248 -14.08 -25.83 -23.46
N GLN A 249 -13.85 -26.41 -22.30
CA GLN A 249 -14.87 -27.16 -21.55
C GLN A 249 -15.78 -26.26 -20.70
N TRP A 250 -15.38 -25.04 -20.42
CA TRP A 250 -16.15 -24.10 -19.58
C TRP A 250 -17.52 -23.73 -20.16
N PHE A 251 -17.69 -23.84 -21.48
CA PHE A 251 -18.93 -23.51 -22.17
C PHE A 251 -19.91 -24.69 -22.29
N VAL A 252 -19.56 -25.85 -21.71
CA VAL A 252 -20.46 -26.99 -21.58
C VAL A 252 -21.54 -26.68 -20.54
N SER A 253 -22.72 -27.26 -20.70
CA SER A 253 -23.90 -26.96 -19.87
C SER A 253 -23.66 -27.08 -18.36
N ALA A 254 -22.86 -28.02 -17.93
CA ALA A 254 -22.54 -28.27 -16.52
C ALA A 254 -21.69 -27.17 -15.86
N GLU A 255 -20.79 -26.50 -16.61
CA GLU A 255 -19.88 -25.49 -16.07
C GLU A 255 -20.37 -24.05 -16.25
N ARG A 256 -21.35 -23.81 -17.14
CA ARG A 256 -21.93 -22.48 -17.36
C ARG A 256 -22.45 -21.77 -16.10
N PRO A 257 -23.10 -22.42 -15.13
CA PRO A 257 -23.53 -21.76 -13.91
C PRO A 257 -22.36 -21.17 -13.12
N VAL A 258 -21.21 -21.88 -13.07
CA VAL A 258 -19.99 -21.41 -12.39
C VAL A 258 -19.44 -20.15 -13.05
N LEU A 259 -19.49 -20.05 -14.37
CA LEU A 259 -19.09 -18.82 -15.08
C LEU A 259 -20.04 -17.65 -14.77
N ARG A 260 -21.35 -17.91 -14.74
CA ARG A 260 -22.36 -16.86 -14.45
C ARG A 260 -22.19 -16.27 -13.05
N GLU A 261 -21.78 -17.08 -12.07
CA GLU A 261 -21.49 -16.62 -10.71
C GLU A 261 -20.39 -15.54 -10.65
N LYS A 262 -19.47 -15.48 -11.65
CA LYS A 262 -18.36 -14.51 -11.69
C LYS A 262 -18.76 -13.18 -12.33
N ILE A 263 -19.83 -13.16 -13.12
CA ILE A 263 -20.25 -11.95 -13.84
C ILE A 263 -20.46 -10.75 -12.92
N PRO A 264 -21.16 -10.85 -11.76
CA PRO A 264 -21.31 -9.73 -10.84
C PRO A 264 -19.97 -9.20 -10.30
N PHE A 265 -19.02 -10.08 -10.00
CA PHE A 265 -17.69 -9.70 -9.51
C PHE A 265 -16.89 -8.95 -10.58
N VAL A 266 -16.96 -9.39 -11.84
CA VAL A 266 -16.32 -8.70 -12.97
C VAL A 266 -16.96 -7.34 -13.21
N LEU A 267 -18.30 -7.27 -13.21
CA LEU A 267 -19.04 -6.01 -13.41
C LEU A 267 -18.73 -4.98 -12.33
N VAL A 268 -18.47 -5.40 -11.10
CA VAL A 268 -18.05 -4.52 -10.01
C VAL A 268 -16.57 -4.11 -10.17
N ALA A 269 -15.69 -5.00 -10.61
CA ALA A 269 -14.27 -4.70 -10.76
C ALA A 269 -13.98 -3.62 -11.82
N ILE A 270 -14.73 -3.61 -12.94
CA ILE A 270 -14.49 -2.71 -14.07
C ILE A 270 -14.56 -1.22 -13.68
N PRO A 271 -15.61 -0.71 -13.01
CA PRO A 271 -15.66 0.69 -12.58
C PRO A 271 -14.48 1.08 -11.68
N PHE A 272 -14.10 0.20 -10.74
CA PHE A 272 -12.96 0.48 -9.85
C PHE A 272 -11.62 0.47 -10.57
N ALA A 273 -11.46 -0.35 -11.61
CA ALA A 273 -10.27 -0.30 -12.48
C ALA A 273 -10.19 1.05 -13.22
N LEU A 274 -11.31 1.54 -13.76
CA LEU A 274 -11.37 2.85 -14.42
C LEU A 274 -11.11 3.99 -13.43
N ILE A 275 -11.72 3.96 -12.25
CA ILE A 275 -11.49 4.94 -11.18
C ILE A 275 -10.01 4.96 -10.76
N ALA A 276 -9.37 3.80 -10.63
CA ALA A 276 -7.95 3.72 -10.29
C ALA A 276 -7.06 4.33 -11.38
N LEU A 277 -7.36 4.10 -12.66
CA LEU A 277 -6.62 4.72 -13.78
C LEU A 277 -6.80 6.25 -13.80
N LEU A 278 -8.03 6.74 -13.61
CA LEU A 278 -8.31 8.18 -13.55
C LEU A 278 -7.56 8.85 -12.40
N GLY A 279 -7.53 8.22 -11.22
CA GLY A 279 -6.79 8.74 -10.07
C GLY A 279 -5.29 8.82 -10.33
N GLN A 280 -4.69 7.81 -10.95
CA GLN A 280 -3.27 7.83 -11.31
C GLN A 280 -2.96 8.88 -12.39
N GLN A 281 -3.88 9.09 -13.33
CA GLN A 281 -3.73 10.14 -14.34
C GLN A 281 -3.80 11.54 -13.71
N GLN A 282 -4.74 11.77 -12.81
CA GLN A 282 -4.90 13.06 -12.12
C GLN A 282 -3.69 13.39 -11.24
N ALA A 283 -3.07 12.38 -10.61
CA ALA A 283 -1.85 12.55 -9.82
C ALA A 283 -0.57 12.66 -10.67
N SER A 284 -0.67 12.68 -12.01
CA SER A 284 0.48 12.66 -12.92
C SER A 284 1.47 11.52 -12.65
N ALA A 285 0.99 10.44 -12.04
CA ALA A 285 1.82 9.30 -11.65
C ALA A 285 2.07 8.31 -12.80
N LEU A 286 1.33 8.44 -13.91
CA LEU A 286 1.49 7.57 -15.08
C LEU A 286 2.72 7.99 -15.89
N ARG A 287 3.65 7.06 -16.08
CA ARG A 287 4.81 7.27 -16.96
C ARG A 287 4.42 7.16 -18.43
N SER A 288 4.89 8.10 -19.25
CA SER A 288 4.69 8.08 -20.70
C SER A 288 5.49 6.92 -21.36
N LEU A 289 5.16 6.58 -22.59
CA LEU A 289 5.94 5.59 -23.35
C LEU A 289 7.33 6.12 -23.74
N ASP A 290 7.47 7.45 -23.84
CA ASP A 290 8.76 8.09 -24.16
C ASP A 290 9.72 7.99 -22.97
N SER A 291 9.21 8.17 -21.74
CA SER A 291 10.03 8.07 -20.53
C SER A 291 10.27 6.63 -20.07
N TYR A 292 9.37 5.68 -20.42
CA TYR A 292 9.45 4.29 -20.02
C TYR A 292 8.88 3.38 -21.11
N SER A 293 9.78 2.82 -21.93
CA SER A 293 9.45 2.10 -23.16
C SER A 293 8.60 0.83 -22.91
N LEU A 294 7.91 0.36 -23.95
CA LEU A 294 7.17 -0.90 -23.89
C LEU A 294 8.08 -2.07 -23.50
N GLY A 295 9.32 -2.10 -24.00
CA GLY A 295 10.32 -3.11 -23.64
C GLY A 295 10.63 -3.11 -22.15
N SER A 296 10.84 -1.92 -21.56
CA SER A 296 11.09 -1.75 -20.11
C SER A 296 9.89 -2.21 -19.28
N ARG A 297 8.65 -1.89 -19.72
CA ARG A 297 7.41 -2.36 -19.05
C ARG A 297 7.28 -3.88 -19.05
N LEU A 298 7.55 -4.51 -20.19
CA LEU A 298 7.54 -5.97 -20.31
C LEU A 298 8.62 -6.63 -19.46
N ALA A 299 9.82 -6.04 -19.43
CA ALA A 299 10.90 -6.52 -18.57
C ALA A 299 10.53 -6.46 -17.09
N GLN A 300 10.02 -5.34 -16.62
CA GLN A 300 9.52 -5.19 -15.24
C GLN A 300 8.42 -6.20 -14.93
N THR A 301 7.45 -6.36 -15.86
CA THR A 301 6.32 -7.30 -15.71
C THR A 301 6.79 -8.74 -15.57
N LEU A 302 7.78 -9.14 -16.33
CA LEU A 302 8.33 -10.50 -16.30
C LEU A 302 9.35 -10.72 -15.17
N PHE A 303 10.04 -9.67 -14.73
CA PHE A 303 10.96 -9.72 -13.58
C PHE A 303 10.23 -9.90 -12.25
N GLY A 304 9.11 -9.19 -12.04
CA GLY A 304 8.42 -9.14 -10.75
C GLY A 304 8.05 -10.52 -10.16
N PRO A 305 7.43 -11.46 -10.90
CA PRO A 305 7.03 -12.75 -10.33
C PRO A 305 8.19 -13.56 -9.76
N SER A 306 9.35 -13.60 -10.43
CA SER A 306 10.55 -14.27 -9.92
C SER A 306 11.17 -13.56 -8.74
N PHE A 307 11.16 -12.22 -8.72
CA PHE A 307 11.61 -11.42 -7.59
C PHE A 307 10.82 -11.75 -6.32
N TYR A 308 9.47 -11.74 -6.38
CA TYR A 308 8.63 -12.04 -5.21
C TYR A 308 8.75 -13.50 -4.79
N TRP A 309 8.91 -14.43 -5.72
CA TRP A 309 9.17 -15.82 -5.40
C TRP A 309 10.52 -15.97 -4.66
N TRP A 310 11.58 -15.34 -5.17
CA TRP A 310 12.91 -15.35 -4.55
C TRP A 310 12.88 -14.73 -3.15
N LYS A 311 12.32 -13.53 -2.99
CA LYS A 311 12.23 -12.83 -1.69
C LYS A 311 11.30 -13.55 -0.70
N THR A 312 10.36 -14.36 -1.17
CA THR A 312 9.57 -15.25 -0.28
C THR A 312 10.42 -16.40 0.27
N VAL A 313 11.36 -16.94 -0.51
CA VAL A 313 12.23 -18.04 -0.05
C VAL A 313 13.44 -17.51 0.73
N VAL A 314 13.99 -16.37 0.32
CA VAL A 314 15.20 -15.74 0.89
C VAL A 314 14.88 -14.27 1.21
N PRO A 315 14.21 -14.00 2.35
CA PRO A 315 13.76 -12.65 2.71
C PRO A 315 14.87 -11.83 3.38
N VAL A 316 15.95 -11.61 2.67
CA VAL A 316 17.09 -10.79 3.11
C VAL A 316 17.26 -9.58 2.18
N GLU A 317 17.92 -8.53 2.68
CA GLU A 317 18.16 -7.30 1.93
C GLU A 317 16.84 -6.73 1.35
N LEU A 318 15.82 -6.66 2.21
CA LEU A 318 14.56 -6.04 1.87
C LEU A 318 14.69 -4.51 1.98
N SER A 319 14.23 -3.81 0.97
CA SER A 319 14.33 -2.35 0.88
C SER A 319 12.95 -1.70 0.85
N PRO A 320 12.73 -0.61 1.59
CA PRO A 320 11.54 0.21 1.44
C PRO A 320 11.35 0.71 0.00
N LEU A 321 12.44 0.96 -0.72
CA LEU A 321 12.43 1.42 -2.10
C LEU A 321 13.41 0.61 -2.95
N TYR A 322 12.92 0.02 -4.04
CA TYR A 322 13.71 -0.51 -5.14
C TYR A 322 13.56 0.46 -6.31
N GLU A 323 14.40 1.48 -6.35
CA GLU A 323 14.31 2.55 -7.34
C GLU A 323 14.57 2.03 -8.76
N ILE A 324 13.79 2.50 -9.75
CA ILE A 324 14.07 2.23 -11.17
C ILE A 324 15.32 3.02 -11.55
N PRO A 325 16.40 2.36 -12.00
CA PRO A 325 17.61 3.04 -12.45
C PRO A 325 17.30 4.02 -13.59
N PRO A 326 18.00 5.17 -13.67
CA PRO A 326 17.82 6.14 -14.77
C PRO A 326 17.99 5.51 -16.16
N HIS A 327 18.90 4.54 -16.26
CA HIS A 327 19.19 3.79 -17.51
C HIS A 327 18.72 2.34 -17.41
N PHE A 328 17.45 2.14 -16.99
CA PHE A 328 16.87 0.79 -16.93
C PHE A 328 16.92 0.11 -18.30
N SER A 329 17.68 -0.97 -18.39
CA SER A 329 17.92 -1.69 -19.63
C SER A 329 17.52 -3.16 -19.52
N LEU A 330 17.00 -3.70 -20.65
CA LEU A 330 16.77 -5.14 -20.82
C LEU A 330 18.07 -5.95 -20.79
N SER A 331 19.23 -5.30 -20.91
CA SER A 331 20.55 -5.96 -20.86
C SER A 331 21.11 -6.10 -19.46
N ASP A 332 20.46 -5.53 -18.42
CA ASP A 332 20.90 -5.70 -17.04
C ASP A 332 20.85 -7.17 -16.63
N PRO A 333 21.98 -7.77 -16.19
CA PRO A 333 22.06 -9.21 -15.91
C PRO A 333 21.03 -9.69 -14.88
N SER A 334 20.73 -8.87 -13.87
CA SER A 334 19.73 -9.18 -12.84
C SER A 334 18.30 -9.23 -13.40
N ILE A 335 17.97 -8.32 -14.31
CA ILE A 335 16.67 -8.26 -14.99
C ILE A 335 16.53 -9.46 -15.94
N VAL A 336 17.55 -9.72 -16.77
CA VAL A 336 17.58 -10.88 -17.67
C VAL A 336 17.41 -12.18 -16.89
N ALA A 337 18.16 -12.37 -15.82
CA ALA A 337 18.06 -13.56 -14.96
C ALA A 337 16.65 -13.73 -14.38
N GLY A 338 16.04 -12.65 -13.88
CA GLY A 338 14.68 -12.68 -13.35
C GLY A 338 13.62 -13.00 -14.41
N VAL A 339 13.74 -12.46 -15.61
CA VAL A 339 12.85 -12.77 -16.75
C VAL A 339 12.96 -14.24 -17.12
N ILE A 340 14.18 -14.76 -17.28
CA ILE A 340 14.44 -16.18 -17.58
C ILE A 340 13.86 -17.06 -16.47
N ALA A 341 14.09 -16.72 -15.20
CA ALA A 341 13.55 -17.45 -14.05
C ALA A 341 12.01 -17.51 -14.08
N THR A 342 11.33 -16.39 -14.37
CA THR A 342 9.86 -16.36 -14.50
C THR A 342 9.37 -17.28 -15.62
N ILE A 343 10.04 -17.29 -16.77
CA ILE A 343 9.70 -18.17 -17.91
C ILE A 343 9.91 -19.64 -17.52
N ILE A 344 11.05 -19.98 -16.93
CA ILE A 344 11.37 -21.35 -16.49
C ILE A 344 10.35 -21.83 -15.44
N LEU A 345 10.04 -21.02 -14.44
CA LEU A 345 9.05 -21.36 -13.40
C LEU A 345 7.67 -21.58 -14.02
N THR A 346 7.24 -20.70 -14.95
CA THR A 346 5.95 -20.83 -15.62
C THR A 346 5.84 -22.12 -16.41
N ILE A 347 6.86 -22.43 -17.23
CA ILE A 347 6.93 -23.68 -18.01
C ILE A 347 6.95 -24.89 -17.07
N SER A 348 7.75 -24.86 -16.00
CA SER A 348 7.88 -25.95 -15.04
C SER A 348 6.55 -26.27 -14.35
N PHE A 349 5.86 -25.25 -13.82
CA PHE A 349 4.55 -25.43 -13.19
C PHE A 349 3.49 -25.91 -14.20
N TYR A 350 3.53 -25.40 -15.44
CA TYR A 350 2.62 -25.87 -16.50
C TYR A 350 2.84 -27.35 -16.87
N LEU A 351 4.08 -27.78 -17.03
CA LEU A 351 4.42 -29.18 -17.33
C LEU A 351 4.04 -30.11 -16.16
N LEU A 352 4.17 -29.62 -14.92
CA LEU A 352 3.82 -30.36 -13.70
C LEU A 352 2.33 -30.33 -13.35
N LYS A 353 1.47 -29.63 -14.09
CA LYS A 353 0.07 -29.38 -13.74
C LYS A 353 -0.75 -30.64 -13.39
N ASN A 354 -0.46 -31.76 -14.04
CA ASN A 354 -1.17 -33.02 -13.80
C ASN A 354 -0.66 -33.76 -12.55
N ARG A 355 0.61 -33.57 -12.19
CA ARG A 355 1.25 -34.21 -11.02
C ARG A 355 1.16 -33.32 -9.78
N TRP A 356 1.22 -32.00 -9.97
CA TRP A 356 1.20 -31.00 -8.89
C TRP A 356 0.34 -29.77 -9.26
N PRO A 357 -1.00 -29.96 -9.37
CA PRO A 357 -1.92 -28.88 -9.74
C PRO A 357 -1.91 -27.72 -8.77
N ALA A 358 -1.63 -27.96 -7.47
CA ALA A 358 -1.48 -26.92 -6.46
C ALA A 358 -0.38 -25.91 -6.79
N GLY A 359 0.77 -26.39 -7.28
CA GLY A 359 1.89 -25.53 -7.68
C GLY A 359 1.49 -24.56 -8.79
N LEU A 360 0.84 -25.06 -9.85
CA LEU A 360 0.37 -24.20 -10.95
C LEU A 360 -0.71 -23.21 -10.47
N ALA A 361 -1.68 -23.66 -9.66
CA ALA A 361 -2.74 -22.79 -9.15
C ALA A 361 -2.17 -21.63 -8.30
N CYS A 362 -1.21 -21.91 -7.40
CA CYS A 362 -0.55 -20.90 -6.58
C CYS A 362 0.35 -19.96 -7.41
N TRP A 363 1.02 -20.46 -8.43
CA TRP A 363 1.80 -19.64 -9.36
C TRP A 363 0.90 -18.66 -10.14
N LEU A 364 -0.19 -19.16 -10.73
CA LEU A 364 -1.16 -18.34 -11.45
C LEU A 364 -1.84 -17.31 -10.52
N TYR A 365 -2.19 -17.72 -9.30
CA TYR A 365 -2.68 -16.81 -8.28
C TYR A 365 -1.71 -15.67 -8.04
N SER A 366 -0.42 -15.98 -7.84
CA SER A 366 0.63 -14.98 -7.59
C SER A 366 0.75 -13.98 -8.73
N ILE A 367 0.79 -14.46 -9.98
CA ILE A 367 0.87 -13.59 -11.17
C ILE A 367 -0.37 -12.70 -11.27
N VAL A 368 -1.57 -13.27 -11.09
CA VAL A 368 -2.84 -12.55 -11.20
C VAL A 368 -2.94 -11.44 -10.15
N VAL A 369 -2.62 -11.73 -8.90
CA VAL A 369 -2.71 -10.74 -7.81
C VAL A 369 -1.66 -9.64 -7.98
N LEU A 370 -0.49 -9.96 -8.52
CA LEU A 370 0.57 -8.98 -8.80
C LEU A 370 0.31 -8.16 -10.07
N ALA A 371 -0.51 -8.64 -11.01
CA ALA A 371 -0.68 -8.02 -12.34
C ALA A 371 -0.91 -6.50 -12.32
N PRO A 372 -1.72 -5.90 -11.42
CA PRO A 372 -1.91 -4.46 -11.38
C PRO A 372 -0.66 -3.65 -11.06
N VAL A 373 0.36 -4.27 -10.44
CA VAL A 373 1.56 -3.60 -9.93
C VAL A 373 2.86 -4.09 -10.57
N LEU A 374 2.77 -4.95 -11.58
CA LEU A 374 3.94 -5.49 -12.29
C LEU A 374 4.51 -4.55 -13.37
N GLY A 375 4.00 -3.32 -13.51
CA GLY A 375 4.54 -2.34 -14.45
C GLY A 375 3.94 -2.35 -15.86
N ILE A 376 2.85 -3.09 -16.13
CA ILE A 376 2.05 -2.95 -17.37
C ILE A 376 1.56 -1.50 -17.49
N VAL A 377 1.04 -0.98 -16.39
CA VAL A 377 0.73 0.45 -16.21
C VAL A 377 1.68 0.97 -15.13
N PRO A 378 2.87 1.49 -15.51
CA PRO A 378 3.89 1.89 -14.54
C PRO A 378 3.46 3.15 -13.82
N THR A 379 3.44 3.06 -12.50
CA THR A 379 3.12 4.17 -11.60
C THR A 379 4.23 4.31 -10.56
N GLY A 380 4.69 5.55 -10.35
CA GLY A 380 5.74 5.84 -9.37
C GLY A 380 7.16 5.43 -9.79
N PRO A 381 8.14 5.61 -8.90
CA PRO A 381 9.57 5.47 -9.18
C PRO A 381 10.12 4.06 -8.94
N GLN A 382 9.32 3.13 -8.40
CA GLN A 382 9.80 1.82 -7.98
C GLN A 382 9.68 0.74 -9.06
N LEU A 383 10.71 -0.11 -9.15
CA LEU A 383 10.69 -1.32 -9.99
C LEU A 383 9.78 -2.40 -9.39
N VAL A 384 9.91 -2.62 -8.10
CA VAL A 384 9.12 -3.52 -7.25
C VAL A 384 8.94 -2.89 -5.87
N ALA A 385 8.06 -3.42 -5.02
CA ALA A 385 7.91 -3.01 -3.63
C ALA A 385 7.47 -4.20 -2.77
N ASP A 386 8.02 -4.32 -1.56
CA ASP A 386 7.74 -5.45 -0.67
C ASP A 386 6.24 -5.57 -0.34
N ARG A 387 5.54 -4.43 -0.18
CA ARG A 387 4.09 -4.36 0.07
C ARG A 387 3.23 -5.05 -1.00
N TYR A 388 3.67 -5.09 -2.26
CA TYR A 388 2.92 -5.75 -3.32
C TYR A 388 2.81 -7.26 -3.12
N SER A 389 3.71 -7.83 -2.32
CA SER A 389 3.69 -9.24 -1.95
C SER A 389 2.60 -9.60 -0.92
N TYR A 390 1.89 -8.62 -0.31
CA TYR A 390 0.97 -8.88 0.79
C TYR A 390 -0.08 -9.94 0.47
N LEU A 391 -0.82 -9.80 -0.63
CA LEU A 391 -1.79 -10.80 -1.08
C LEU A 391 -1.13 -11.97 -1.82
N CYS A 392 -0.07 -11.73 -2.57
CA CYS A 392 0.68 -12.78 -3.29
C CYS A 392 1.25 -13.85 -2.33
N GLY A 393 1.72 -13.44 -1.16
CA GLY A 393 2.29 -14.34 -0.15
C GLY A 393 1.33 -15.40 0.40
N LEU A 394 0.01 -15.22 0.28
CA LEU A 394 -1.00 -16.20 0.73
C LEU A 394 -0.84 -17.54 0.00
N SER A 395 -0.55 -17.52 -1.30
CA SER A 395 -0.40 -18.74 -2.10
C SER A 395 0.83 -19.55 -1.72
N TRP A 396 1.94 -18.90 -1.45
CA TRP A 396 3.18 -19.58 -1.03
C TRP A 396 3.07 -20.13 0.39
N ALA A 397 2.42 -19.39 1.28
CA ALA A 397 2.18 -19.82 2.65
C ALA A 397 1.29 -21.09 2.71
N ILE A 398 0.21 -21.13 1.89
CA ILE A 398 -0.64 -22.33 1.85
C ILE A 398 0.08 -23.52 1.21
N LEU A 399 0.98 -23.31 0.25
CA LEU A 399 1.82 -24.39 -0.28
C LEU A 399 2.77 -24.93 0.78
N ALA A 400 3.39 -24.08 1.58
CA ALA A 400 4.23 -24.50 2.70
C ALA A 400 3.43 -25.34 3.72
N GLY A 401 2.23 -24.89 4.09
CA GLY A 401 1.32 -25.66 4.95
C GLY A 401 0.89 -26.99 4.33
N GLY A 402 0.56 -26.99 3.03
CA GLY A 402 0.23 -28.21 2.28
C GLY A 402 1.38 -29.22 2.24
N GLY A 403 2.61 -28.73 2.06
CA GLY A 403 3.83 -29.53 2.10
C GLY A 403 4.03 -30.17 3.48
N LEU A 404 3.87 -29.40 4.55
CA LEU A 404 3.94 -29.91 5.92
C LEU A 404 2.86 -30.98 6.18
N LEU A 405 1.61 -30.72 5.75
CA LEU A 405 0.51 -31.69 5.91
C LEU A 405 0.80 -33.00 5.16
N TYR A 406 1.27 -32.91 3.92
CA TYR A 406 1.66 -34.08 3.13
C TYR A 406 2.76 -34.90 3.84
N PHE A 407 3.81 -34.21 4.30
CA PHE A 407 4.93 -34.85 4.99
C PHE A 407 4.50 -35.53 6.29
N LEU A 408 3.71 -34.88 7.13
CA LEU A 408 3.20 -35.43 8.39
C LEU A 408 2.33 -36.67 8.16
N ARG A 409 1.55 -36.71 7.07
CA ARG A 409 0.72 -37.87 6.69
C ARG A 409 1.58 -39.06 6.24
N VAL A 410 2.52 -38.82 5.34
CA VAL A 410 3.43 -39.86 4.84
C VAL A 410 4.25 -40.45 6.00
N SER A 411 4.69 -39.60 6.92
CA SER A 411 5.43 -40.04 8.11
C SER A 411 4.58 -40.88 9.06
N ALA A 412 3.32 -40.55 9.23
CA ALA A 412 2.40 -41.30 10.11
C ALA A 412 2.07 -42.72 9.56
N GLN A 413 2.18 -42.92 8.24
CA GLN A 413 1.96 -44.22 7.61
C GLN A 413 3.16 -45.17 7.71
N LYS A 414 4.36 -44.64 7.99
CA LYS A 414 5.59 -45.42 8.13
C LYS A 414 5.75 -45.90 9.59
N ARG A 415 6.23 -47.14 9.79
CA ARG A 415 6.51 -47.69 11.14
C ARG A 415 7.53 -46.88 11.99
N SER A 416 8.33 -46.02 11.35
CA SER A 416 9.30 -45.12 11.99
C SER A 416 8.79 -43.66 12.08
N GLY A 417 7.49 -43.40 12.14
CA GLY A 417 6.86 -42.11 11.93
C GLY A 417 7.13 -41.03 13.00
N ALA A 418 7.37 -41.41 14.26
CA ALA A 418 7.53 -40.45 15.34
C ALA A 418 8.80 -39.56 15.20
N PRO A 419 10.00 -40.10 14.89
CA PRO A 419 11.20 -39.26 14.73
C PRO A 419 11.10 -38.29 13.56
N SER A 420 10.48 -38.71 12.44
CA SER A 420 10.33 -37.86 11.26
C SER A 420 9.31 -36.74 11.46
N ALA A 421 8.21 -36.99 12.19
CA ALA A 421 7.24 -35.97 12.57
C ALA A 421 7.85 -34.92 13.53
N LEU A 422 8.66 -35.37 14.50
CA LEU A 422 9.39 -34.48 15.39
C LEU A 422 10.38 -33.60 14.62
N ALA A 423 11.17 -34.19 13.70
CA ALA A 423 12.09 -33.45 12.85
C ALA A 423 11.38 -32.38 12.01
N ALA A 424 10.22 -32.70 11.40
CA ALA A 424 9.43 -31.72 10.65
C ALA A 424 8.93 -30.57 11.54
N THR A 425 8.50 -30.87 12.76
CA THR A 425 8.05 -29.86 13.72
C THR A 425 9.22 -28.93 14.14
N VAL A 426 10.39 -29.49 14.37
CA VAL A 426 11.61 -28.70 14.68
C VAL A 426 11.98 -27.80 13.50
N VAL A 427 12.00 -28.33 12.29
CA VAL A 427 12.28 -27.51 11.08
C VAL A 427 11.26 -26.40 10.93
N ALA A 428 9.96 -26.67 11.08
CA ALA A 428 8.92 -25.65 11.03
C ALA A 428 9.10 -24.58 12.11
N ALA A 429 9.46 -24.96 13.34
CA ALA A 429 9.75 -24.03 14.43
C ALA A 429 10.98 -23.15 14.13
N VAL A 430 12.05 -23.72 13.56
CA VAL A 430 13.24 -22.97 13.14
C VAL A 430 12.89 -21.97 12.04
N ILE A 431 12.12 -22.37 11.03
CA ILE A 431 11.66 -21.46 9.97
C ILE A 431 10.88 -20.30 10.57
N LEU A 432 9.89 -20.58 11.43
CA LEU A 432 9.07 -19.54 12.05
C LEU A 432 9.91 -18.62 12.95
N GLY A 433 10.82 -19.16 13.75
CA GLY A 433 11.74 -18.38 14.59
C GLY A 433 12.63 -17.45 13.76
N THR A 434 13.18 -17.96 12.65
CA THR A 434 13.99 -17.17 11.71
C THR A 434 13.18 -16.05 11.07
N LEU A 435 11.98 -16.36 10.56
CA LEU A 435 11.10 -15.35 9.97
C LEU A 435 10.71 -14.28 10.99
N ALA A 436 10.37 -14.67 12.22
CA ALA A 436 10.04 -13.72 13.29
C ALA A 436 11.22 -12.79 13.62
N ALA A 437 12.44 -13.33 13.73
CA ALA A 437 13.63 -12.54 14.00
C ALA A 437 13.95 -11.55 12.86
N LEU A 438 13.81 -11.99 11.61
CA LEU A 438 14.01 -11.13 10.44
C LEU A 438 12.93 -10.04 10.36
N THR A 439 11.68 -10.38 10.65
CA THR A 439 10.56 -9.43 10.67
C THR A 439 10.75 -8.38 11.75
N TRP A 440 11.15 -8.78 12.94
CA TRP A 440 11.48 -7.85 14.03
C TRP A 440 12.52 -6.82 13.59
N ARG A 441 13.66 -7.28 13.04
CA ARG A 441 14.73 -6.39 12.54
C ARG A 441 14.25 -5.50 11.38
N GLN A 442 13.45 -6.04 10.47
CA GLN A 442 12.91 -5.27 9.36
C GLN A 442 11.92 -4.19 9.83
N THR A 443 11.17 -4.45 10.90
CA THR A 443 10.24 -3.48 11.49
C THR A 443 10.97 -2.28 12.10
N GLU A 444 12.14 -2.49 12.70
CA GLU A 444 12.98 -1.42 13.26
C GLU A 444 13.51 -0.44 12.20
N ILE A 445 13.59 -0.84 10.93
CA ILE A 445 14.00 0.03 9.82
C ILE A 445 12.98 1.15 9.61
N TRP A 446 11.71 0.90 9.90
CA TRP A 446 10.60 1.84 9.77
C TRP A 446 10.41 2.75 10.98
N GLN A 447 11.35 2.74 11.94
CA GLN A 447 11.23 3.50 13.18
C GLN A 447 11.07 5.00 12.96
N ASN A 448 11.83 5.58 12.03
CA ASN A 448 11.74 7.00 11.67
C ASN A 448 12.35 7.24 10.27
N THR A 449 12.18 8.45 9.77
CA THR A 449 12.66 8.88 8.45
C THR A 449 14.16 8.66 8.24
N ALA A 450 14.98 8.92 9.27
CA ALA A 450 16.43 8.77 9.15
C ALA A 450 16.85 7.30 9.02
N THR A 451 16.31 6.42 9.87
CA THR A 451 16.61 4.97 9.82
C THR A 451 16.15 4.37 8.50
N LEU A 452 14.96 4.77 8.02
CA LEU A 452 14.39 4.31 6.76
C LEU A 452 15.31 4.61 5.57
N TRP A 453 15.62 5.88 5.34
CA TRP A 453 16.41 6.29 4.17
C TRP A 453 17.89 5.90 4.28
N SER A 454 18.46 5.88 5.51
CA SER A 454 19.82 5.35 5.72
C SER A 454 19.92 3.86 5.38
N HIS A 455 18.86 3.08 5.63
CA HIS A 455 18.82 1.66 5.23
C HIS A 455 18.75 1.52 3.70
N VAL A 456 17.94 2.33 3.02
CA VAL A 456 17.91 2.34 1.54
C VAL A 456 19.30 2.64 0.99
N LEU A 457 19.98 3.69 1.48
CA LEU A 457 21.34 4.06 1.04
C LEU A 457 22.40 3.02 1.38
N LYS A 458 22.21 2.20 2.40
CA LYS A 458 23.10 1.06 2.69
C LYS A 458 22.99 -0.03 1.63
N LEU A 459 21.79 -0.25 1.06
CA LEU A 459 21.55 -1.26 0.03
C LEU A 459 21.81 -0.71 -1.39
N ASP A 460 21.43 0.53 -1.62
CA ASP A 460 21.64 1.26 -2.87
C ASP A 460 22.23 2.66 -2.58
N PRO A 461 23.56 2.79 -2.54
CA PRO A 461 24.23 4.07 -2.31
C PRO A 461 23.97 5.14 -3.37
N ASN A 462 23.42 4.75 -4.52
CA ASN A 462 23.11 5.65 -5.62
C ASN A 462 21.62 5.99 -5.74
N SER A 463 20.80 5.65 -4.74
CA SER A 463 19.37 6.01 -4.76
C SER A 463 19.19 7.53 -4.67
N SER A 464 18.76 8.15 -5.79
CA SER A 464 18.51 9.59 -5.85
C SER A 464 17.39 10.00 -4.90
N ILE A 465 16.33 9.20 -4.83
CA ILE A 465 15.17 9.43 -3.98
C ILE A 465 15.53 9.34 -2.50
N ALA A 466 16.36 8.36 -2.10
CA ALA A 466 16.79 8.24 -0.72
C ALA A 466 17.67 9.43 -0.30
N HIS A 467 18.59 9.87 -1.15
CA HIS A 467 19.37 11.08 -0.91
C HIS A 467 18.49 12.33 -0.81
N TYR A 468 17.53 12.49 -1.71
CA TYR A 468 16.58 13.62 -1.69
C TYR A 468 15.78 13.66 -0.38
N ASN A 469 15.17 12.54 0.03
CA ASN A 469 14.34 12.49 1.23
C ASN A 469 15.16 12.64 2.53
N LEU A 470 16.36 12.08 2.58
CA LEU A 470 17.27 12.28 3.72
C LEU A 470 17.72 13.74 3.79
N GLY A 471 17.99 14.39 2.64
CA GLY A 471 18.26 15.82 2.54
C GLY A 471 17.11 16.67 3.07
N ARG A 472 15.86 16.35 2.72
CA ARG A 472 14.65 17.03 3.25
C ARG A 472 14.56 16.89 4.78
N PHE A 473 14.74 15.68 5.28
CA PHE A 473 14.70 15.42 6.72
C PHE A 473 15.78 16.21 7.47
N LEU A 474 17.02 16.20 6.99
CA LEU A 474 18.13 16.95 7.58
C LEU A 474 17.91 18.47 7.53
N ALA A 475 17.33 18.96 6.44
CA ALA A 475 16.96 20.37 6.30
C ALA A 475 15.90 20.79 7.34
N LYS A 476 14.87 19.98 7.57
CA LYS A 476 13.87 20.19 8.64
C LYS A 476 14.51 20.22 10.04
N GLN A 477 15.60 19.48 10.25
CA GLN A 477 16.36 19.47 11.51
C GLN A 477 17.38 20.63 11.63
N GLY A 478 17.47 21.50 10.63
CA GLY A 478 18.46 22.58 10.61
C GLY A 478 19.91 22.16 10.26
N LYS A 479 20.13 20.89 9.90
CA LYS A 479 21.44 20.34 9.49
C LYS A 479 21.74 20.69 8.03
N GLN A 480 21.87 22.00 7.75
CA GLN A 480 21.94 22.53 6.39
C GLN A 480 23.09 21.96 5.55
N THR A 481 24.30 21.82 6.12
CA THR A 481 25.47 21.33 5.37
C THR A 481 25.30 19.88 4.91
N GLU A 482 24.78 19.02 5.80
CA GLU A 482 24.50 17.61 5.47
C GLU A 482 23.38 17.52 4.42
N ALA A 483 22.32 18.32 4.57
CA ALA A 483 21.21 18.37 3.62
C ALA A 483 21.67 18.79 2.21
N ILE A 484 22.53 19.83 2.09
CA ILE A 484 23.12 20.26 0.82
C ILE A 484 23.94 19.14 0.18
N SER A 485 24.74 18.40 0.98
CA SER A 485 25.51 17.26 0.48
C SER A 485 24.60 16.19 -0.11
N HIS A 486 23.50 15.84 0.58
CA HIS A 486 22.55 14.85 0.12
C HIS A 486 21.79 15.30 -1.13
N TYR A 487 21.35 16.58 -1.24
CA TYR A 487 20.73 17.08 -2.47
C TYR A 487 21.69 17.04 -3.66
N ARG A 488 22.99 17.36 -3.47
CA ARG A 488 24.00 17.24 -4.52
C ARG A 488 24.22 15.80 -4.97
N LEU A 489 24.22 14.84 -4.03
CA LEU A 489 24.27 13.41 -4.37
C LEU A 489 23.04 12.95 -5.14
N ALA A 490 21.85 13.39 -4.74
CA ALA A 490 20.62 13.10 -5.48
C ALA A 490 20.71 13.61 -6.92
N LEU A 491 21.16 14.86 -7.10
CA LEU A 491 21.31 15.50 -8.41
C LEU A 491 22.46 14.95 -9.26
N SER A 492 23.48 14.33 -8.64
CA SER A 492 24.54 13.63 -9.39
C SER A 492 24.03 12.37 -10.09
N VAL A 493 22.99 11.73 -9.53
CA VAL A 493 22.33 10.53 -10.09
C VAL A 493 21.20 10.92 -11.03
N ARG A 494 20.39 11.92 -10.62
CA ARG A 494 19.24 12.42 -11.37
C ARG A 494 19.32 13.94 -11.52
N PRO A 495 20.04 14.43 -12.56
CA PRO A 495 20.22 15.86 -12.79
C PRO A 495 18.94 16.60 -13.21
N ASP A 496 17.88 15.88 -13.57
CA ASP A 496 16.59 16.40 -14.04
C ASP A 496 15.51 16.45 -12.94
N ASP A 497 15.90 16.53 -11.67
CA ASP A 497 14.97 16.63 -10.53
C ASP A 497 14.78 18.12 -10.15
N ALA A 498 13.66 18.71 -10.59
CA ALA A 498 13.31 20.11 -10.31
C ALA A 498 13.12 20.39 -8.81
N ASP A 499 12.53 19.43 -8.05
CA ASP A 499 12.32 19.57 -6.61
C ASP A 499 13.67 19.58 -5.85
N ALA A 500 14.61 18.72 -6.25
CA ALA A 500 15.94 18.66 -5.64
C ALA A 500 16.73 19.95 -5.91
N HIS A 501 16.69 20.48 -7.14
CA HIS A 501 17.28 21.78 -7.47
C HIS A 501 16.65 22.92 -6.66
N ASN A 502 15.33 22.96 -6.56
CA ASN A 502 14.63 23.97 -5.77
C ASN A 502 15.02 23.92 -4.28
N ASN A 503 15.05 22.73 -3.69
CA ASN A 503 15.36 22.58 -2.27
C ASN A 503 16.85 22.87 -1.96
N LEU A 504 17.75 22.52 -2.87
CA LEU A 504 19.16 22.94 -2.80
C LEU A 504 19.27 24.47 -2.89
N GLY A 505 18.57 25.09 -3.85
CA GLY A 505 18.52 26.54 -4.01
C GLY A 505 18.01 27.26 -2.76
N LEU A 506 17.00 26.74 -2.08
CA LEU A 506 16.49 27.29 -0.82
C LEU A 506 17.56 27.29 0.28
N LEU A 507 18.28 26.18 0.47
CA LEU A 507 19.33 26.09 1.48
C LEU A 507 20.52 27.00 1.16
N LEU A 508 20.89 27.12 -0.12
CA LEU A 508 21.95 28.03 -0.55
C LEU A 508 21.55 29.50 -0.31
N ALA A 509 20.28 29.85 -0.57
CA ALA A 509 19.77 31.20 -0.29
C ALA A 509 19.77 31.53 1.22
N VAL A 510 19.45 30.55 2.08
CA VAL A 510 19.53 30.72 3.56
C VAL A 510 20.97 30.86 4.02
N ARG A 511 21.91 30.14 3.41
CA ARG A 511 23.35 30.26 3.71
C ARG A 511 23.98 31.57 3.21
N GLY A 512 23.30 32.29 2.33
CA GLY A 512 23.79 33.53 1.73
C GLY A 512 24.49 33.35 0.39
N ASP A 513 24.54 32.16 -0.16
CA ASP A 513 25.12 31.86 -1.48
C ASP A 513 24.13 32.21 -2.60
N VAL A 514 23.85 33.49 -2.74
CA VAL A 514 22.75 34.01 -3.57
C VAL A 514 22.89 33.61 -5.04
N ASN A 515 24.09 33.71 -5.62
CA ASN A 515 24.32 33.36 -7.03
C ASN A 515 24.11 31.88 -7.29
N ALA A 516 24.63 31.02 -6.42
CA ALA A 516 24.43 29.57 -6.51
C ALA A 516 22.94 29.20 -6.34
N SER A 517 22.20 29.90 -5.46
CA SER A 517 20.75 29.66 -5.30
C SER A 517 19.97 30.02 -6.55
N LEU A 518 20.33 31.13 -7.25
CA LEU A 518 19.73 31.52 -8.53
C LEU A 518 19.94 30.46 -9.61
N GLU A 519 21.17 29.97 -9.75
CA GLU A 519 21.48 28.90 -10.71
C GLU A 519 20.61 27.64 -10.47
N GLU A 520 20.45 27.24 -9.21
CA GLU A 520 19.67 26.06 -8.88
C GLU A 520 18.17 26.28 -9.15
N PHE A 521 17.60 27.45 -8.82
CA PHE A 521 16.21 27.76 -9.16
C PHE A 521 16.00 27.90 -10.68
N GLN A 522 16.97 28.45 -11.43
CA GLN A 522 16.89 28.50 -12.88
C GLN A 522 16.88 27.12 -13.51
N LYS A 523 17.72 26.18 -13.02
CA LYS A 523 17.69 24.78 -13.45
C LYS A 523 16.33 24.15 -13.17
N ALA A 524 15.75 24.37 -11.97
CA ALA A 524 14.44 23.83 -11.63
C ALA A 524 13.34 24.25 -12.62
N VAL A 525 13.29 25.55 -13.02
CA VAL A 525 12.29 26.03 -13.98
C VAL A 525 12.62 25.70 -15.44
N GLN A 526 13.86 25.40 -15.76
CA GLN A 526 14.26 24.86 -17.07
C GLN A 526 13.83 23.41 -17.23
N ILE A 527 13.96 22.60 -16.18
CA ILE A 527 13.55 21.19 -16.12
C ILE A 527 12.02 21.10 -16.18
N ASP A 528 11.33 21.85 -15.33
CA ASP A 528 9.87 21.94 -15.34
C ASP A 528 9.41 23.39 -15.55
N PRO A 529 9.04 23.80 -16.77
CA PRO A 529 8.51 25.12 -17.06
C PRO A 529 7.18 25.46 -16.37
N ASN A 530 6.50 24.44 -15.77
CA ASN A 530 5.28 24.63 -15.00
C ASN A 530 5.52 24.62 -13.47
N TYR A 531 6.78 24.69 -13.05
CA TYR A 531 7.15 24.64 -11.63
C TYR A 531 6.96 26.00 -10.93
N ALA A 532 5.73 26.29 -10.49
CA ALA A 532 5.37 27.57 -9.86
C ALA A 532 6.27 27.95 -8.68
N LYS A 533 6.66 26.96 -7.83
CA LYS A 533 7.54 27.19 -6.68
C LYS A 533 8.93 27.71 -7.08
N GLY A 534 9.47 27.20 -8.17
CA GLY A 534 10.76 27.67 -8.73
C GLY A 534 10.70 29.14 -9.14
N PHE A 535 9.67 29.54 -9.89
CA PHE A 535 9.46 30.94 -10.26
C PHE A 535 9.22 31.85 -9.04
N PHE A 536 8.46 31.37 -8.07
CA PHE A 536 8.28 32.11 -6.81
C PHE A 536 9.60 32.35 -6.08
N ASN A 537 10.45 31.34 -5.96
CA ASN A 537 11.76 31.47 -5.32
C ASN A 537 12.74 32.34 -6.11
N LEU A 538 12.75 32.28 -7.45
CA LEU A 538 13.47 33.22 -8.30
C LEU A 538 13.03 34.66 -8.03
N GLY A 539 11.70 34.89 -7.97
CA GLY A 539 11.15 36.21 -7.65
C GLY A 539 11.61 36.71 -6.28
N ARG A 540 11.67 35.85 -5.27
CA ARG A 540 12.18 36.19 -3.92
C ARG A 540 13.67 36.60 -3.94
N VAL A 541 14.49 35.84 -4.65
CA VAL A 541 15.93 36.10 -4.71
C VAL A 541 16.20 37.40 -5.48
N TYR A 542 15.59 37.60 -6.65
CA TYR A 542 15.70 38.85 -7.40
C TYR A 542 15.21 40.08 -6.59
N ALA A 543 14.10 39.91 -5.84
CA ALA A 543 13.61 40.98 -4.96
C ALA A 543 14.64 41.35 -3.87
N ARG A 544 15.36 40.36 -3.31
CA ARG A 544 16.44 40.61 -2.33
C ARG A 544 17.65 41.33 -2.94
N GLN A 545 18.01 41.01 -4.19
CA GLN A 545 19.09 41.68 -4.93
C GLN A 545 18.73 43.08 -5.40
N GLY A 546 17.44 43.47 -5.29
CA GLY A 546 16.97 44.77 -5.79
C GLY A 546 16.61 44.78 -7.28
N GLU A 547 16.67 43.61 -7.95
CA GLU A 547 16.29 43.44 -9.37
C GLU A 547 14.76 43.32 -9.47
N LEU A 548 14.08 44.47 -9.23
CA LEU A 548 12.62 44.49 -9.03
C LEU A 548 11.86 44.08 -10.30
N GLU A 549 12.35 44.38 -11.48
CA GLU A 549 11.74 44.01 -12.77
C GLU A 549 11.73 42.48 -12.94
N ASN A 550 12.89 41.82 -12.72
CA ASN A 550 13.04 40.40 -12.80
C ASN A 550 12.16 39.69 -11.73
N ALA A 551 12.08 40.25 -10.51
CA ALA A 551 11.22 39.76 -9.46
C ALA A 551 9.74 39.77 -9.87
N VAL A 552 9.24 40.90 -10.44
CA VAL A 552 7.85 41.01 -10.92
C VAL A 552 7.56 40.02 -12.03
N GLN A 553 8.48 39.84 -12.99
CA GLN A 553 8.31 38.88 -14.08
C GLN A 553 8.14 37.45 -13.55
N ASN A 554 9.02 37.03 -12.64
CA ASN A 554 8.99 35.67 -12.06
C ASN A 554 7.76 35.46 -11.18
N TYR A 555 7.38 36.43 -10.34
CA TYR A 555 6.14 36.32 -9.56
C TYR A 555 4.89 36.24 -10.45
N ARG A 556 4.84 37.01 -11.55
CA ARG A 556 3.71 36.89 -12.50
C ARG A 556 3.67 35.54 -13.18
N GLN A 557 4.82 34.96 -13.53
CA GLN A 557 4.87 33.62 -14.08
C GLN A 557 4.40 32.58 -13.04
N ALA A 558 4.82 32.72 -11.79
CA ALA A 558 4.34 31.87 -10.70
C ALA A 558 2.82 31.97 -10.51
N LEU A 559 2.23 33.19 -10.54
CA LEU A 559 0.77 33.39 -10.44
C LEU A 559 0.01 32.87 -11.64
N LYS A 560 0.60 32.87 -12.84
CA LYS A 560 -0.02 32.26 -14.02
C LYS A 560 -0.19 30.74 -13.84
N LEU A 561 0.75 30.10 -13.13
CA LEU A 561 0.75 28.67 -12.86
C LEU A 561 -0.07 28.31 -11.60
N SER A 562 -0.04 29.16 -10.58
CA SER A 562 -0.73 29.00 -9.31
C SER A 562 -1.42 30.32 -8.91
N PRO A 563 -2.62 30.60 -9.46
CA PRO A 563 -3.28 31.91 -9.32
C PRO A 563 -3.84 32.20 -7.92
N ASP A 564 -4.02 31.20 -7.09
CA ASP A 564 -4.62 31.32 -5.75
C ASP A 564 -3.60 31.16 -4.61
N GLU A 565 -2.29 31.20 -4.93
CA GLU A 565 -1.22 31.10 -3.92
C GLU A 565 -0.98 32.45 -3.24
N VAL A 566 -1.33 32.55 -1.95
CA VAL A 566 -1.36 33.83 -1.21
C VAL A 566 0.03 34.43 -1.01
N GLU A 567 1.06 33.60 -0.82
CA GLU A 567 2.44 34.03 -0.62
C GLU A 567 3.01 34.70 -1.90
N ILE A 568 2.59 34.28 -3.07
CA ILE A 568 3.03 34.87 -4.35
C ILE A 568 2.40 36.26 -4.51
N HIS A 569 1.11 36.43 -4.17
CA HIS A 569 0.44 37.72 -4.17
C HIS A 569 1.12 38.68 -3.18
N LEU A 570 1.45 38.22 -1.99
CA LEU A 570 2.19 39.03 -1.00
C LEU A 570 3.56 39.43 -1.53
N GLY A 571 4.33 38.50 -2.10
CA GLY A 571 5.65 38.74 -2.69
C GLY A 571 5.61 39.76 -3.83
N LEU A 572 4.67 39.57 -4.78
CA LEU A 572 4.45 40.52 -5.89
C LEU A 572 4.04 41.91 -5.41
N GLY A 573 3.11 41.98 -4.44
CA GLY A 573 2.68 43.23 -3.83
C GLY A 573 3.80 43.99 -3.17
N ASN A 574 4.68 43.32 -2.44
CA ASN A 574 5.85 43.93 -1.81
C ASN A 574 6.82 44.49 -2.83
N VAL A 575 7.07 43.79 -3.93
CA VAL A 575 7.97 44.29 -5.01
C VAL A 575 7.34 45.45 -5.75
N LEU A 576 6.05 45.44 -6.07
CA LEU A 576 5.33 46.55 -6.70
C LEU A 576 5.32 47.78 -5.81
N ALA A 577 5.17 47.64 -4.50
CA ALA A 577 5.27 48.75 -3.53
C ALA A 577 6.69 49.40 -3.57
N ARG A 578 7.74 48.58 -3.61
CA ARG A 578 9.13 49.07 -3.77
C ARG A 578 9.39 49.76 -5.11
N GLN A 579 8.64 49.39 -6.16
CA GLN A 579 8.67 50.10 -7.47
C GLN A 579 7.83 51.40 -7.45
N GLY A 580 7.16 51.76 -6.36
CA GLY A 580 6.25 52.91 -6.28
C GLY A 580 4.88 52.67 -6.95
N LYS A 581 4.57 51.46 -7.40
CA LYS A 581 3.29 51.10 -8.05
C LYS A 581 2.24 50.76 -6.99
N LEU A 582 1.81 51.77 -6.22
CA LEU A 582 1.09 51.62 -4.97
C LEU A 582 -0.32 51.00 -5.17
N GLU A 583 -1.04 51.37 -6.24
CA GLU A 583 -2.36 50.84 -6.58
C GLU A 583 -2.28 49.34 -6.93
N ALA A 584 -1.29 48.98 -7.76
CA ALA A 584 -1.08 47.58 -8.14
C ALA A 584 -0.67 46.72 -6.91
N ALA A 585 0.15 47.28 -6.02
CA ALA A 585 0.52 46.61 -4.76
C ALA A 585 -0.70 46.39 -3.88
N THR A 586 -1.55 47.41 -3.71
CA THR A 586 -2.81 47.34 -2.95
C THR A 586 -3.71 46.24 -3.49
N ALA A 587 -3.85 46.12 -4.81
CA ALA A 587 -4.67 45.08 -5.45
C ALA A 587 -4.14 43.68 -5.12
N GLN A 588 -2.81 43.48 -5.12
CA GLN A 588 -2.22 42.17 -4.78
C GLN A 588 -2.43 41.80 -3.29
N PHE A 589 -2.23 42.73 -2.37
CA PHE A 589 -2.45 42.49 -0.95
C PHE A 589 -3.94 42.19 -0.65
N ARG A 590 -4.86 42.94 -1.26
CA ARG A 590 -6.30 42.63 -1.14
C ARG A 590 -6.64 41.26 -1.72
N ARG A 591 -6.03 40.85 -2.82
CA ARG A 591 -6.23 39.49 -3.39
C ARG A 591 -5.76 38.43 -2.41
N ALA A 592 -4.58 38.57 -1.80
CA ALA A 592 -4.08 37.66 -0.76
C ALA A 592 -5.05 37.55 0.41
N ILE A 593 -5.56 38.67 0.93
CA ILE A 593 -6.53 38.71 2.03
C ILE A 593 -7.87 38.06 1.63
N ASN A 594 -8.35 38.31 0.41
CA ASN A 594 -9.59 37.67 -0.06
C ASN A 594 -9.48 36.16 -0.21
N LEU A 595 -8.31 35.67 -0.61
CA LEU A 595 -8.03 34.22 -0.70
C LEU A 595 -7.87 33.59 0.68
N LYS A 596 -7.20 34.29 1.59
CA LYS A 596 -6.94 33.84 2.97
C LYS A 596 -7.13 35.01 3.95
N PRO A 597 -8.37 35.17 4.48
CA PRO A 597 -8.69 36.28 5.38
C PRO A 597 -7.91 36.31 6.69
N ASP A 598 -7.37 35.17 7.12
CA ASP A 598 -6.56 35.03 8.33
C ASP A 598 -5.04 35.16 8.08
N PHE A 599 -4.62 35.67 6.90
CA PHE A 599 -3.22 35.85 6.55
C PHE A 599 -2.67 37.17 7.11
N ALA A 600 -2.19 37.14 8.35
CA ALA A 600 -1.76 38.33 9.11
C ALA A 600 -0.69 39.17 8.38
N GLU A 601 0.26 38.53 7.66
CA GLU A 601 1.32 39.21 6.93
C GLU A 601 0.78 40.10 5.80
N ALA A 602 -0.28 39.66 5.10
CA ALA A 602 -0.91 40.46 4.06
C ALA A 602 -1.63 41.70 4.64
N HIS A 603 -2.28 41.55 5.79
CA HIS A 603 -2.87 42.67 6.53
C HIS A 603 -1.80 43.70 6.97
N VAL A 604 -0.65 43.23 7.50
CA VAL A 604 0.47 44.13 7.86
C VAL A 604 1.01 44.86 6.62
N ALA A 605 1.21 44.15 5.51
CA ALA A 605 1.73 44.74 4.28
C ALA A 605 0.77 45.79 3.72
N LEU A 606 -0.53 45.51 3.68
CA LEU A 606 -1.54 46.46 3.22
C LEU A 606 -1.64 47.66 4.16
N ALA A 607 -1.63 47.46 5.48
CA ALA A 607 -1.64 48.54 6.44
C ALA A 607 -0.46 49.53 6.29
N ARG A 608 0.77 48.98 6.12
CA ARG A 608 1.98 49.77 5.86
C ARG A 608 1.83 50.61 4.60
N LEU A 609 1.31 50.01 3.53
CA LEU A 609 1.12 50.71 2.26
C LEU A 609 0.07 51.81 2.33
N LEU A 610 -1.08 51.55 3.01
CA LEU A 610 -2.14 52.53 3.23
C LEU A 610 -1.67 53.71 4.11
N ALA A 611 -0.89 53.42 5.16
CA ALA A 611 -0.27 54.43 5.98
C ALA A 611 0.66 55.37 5.18
N ALA A 612 1.49 54.79 4.28
CA ALA A 612 2.33 55.53 3.37
C ALA A 612 1.54 56.39 2.37
N GLN A 613 0.31 55.98 2.00
CA GLN A 613 -0.61 56.76 1.17
C GLN A 613 -1.43 57.83 1.97
N GLY A 614 -1.21 57.94 3.29
CA GLY A 614 -1.94 58.87 4.15
C GLY A 614 -3.35 58.38 4.59
N LYS A 615 -3.74 57.17 4.24
CA LYS A 615 -5.06 56.58 4.59
C LYS A 615 -5.02 55.95 5.97
N LYS A 616 -4.82 56.78 7.00
CA LYS A 616 -4.52 56.33 8.36
C LYS A 616 -5.60 55.43 8.96
N ASN A 617 -6.90 55.78 8.80
CA ASN A 617 -8.00 55.00 9.39
C ASN A 617 -8.10 53.56 8.78
N GLU A 618 -7.94 53.41 7.48
CA GLU A 618 -7.91 52.11 6.83
C GLU A 618 -6.67 51.30 7.28
N ALA A 619 -5.53 51.96 7.40
CA ALA A 619 -4.30 51.33 7.87
C ALA A 619 -4.44 50.76 9.29
N GLU A 620 -5.04 51.56 10.20
CA GLU A 620 -5.28 51.14 11.59
C GLU A 620 -6.16 49.90 11.67
N GLY A 621 -7.27 49.87 10.94
CA GLY A 621 -8.14 48.67 10.91
C GLY A 621 -7.42 47.39 10.45
N HIS A 622 -6.55 47.51 9.45
CA HIS A 622 -5.75 46.36 9.02
C HIS A 622 -4.64 45.97 10.00
N TYR A 623 -4.04 46.94 10.74
CA TYR A 623 -3.10 46.64 11.83
C TYR A 623 -3.78 45.94 13.00
N GLU A 624 -4.95 46.39 13.38
CA GLU A 624 -5.73 45.76 14.46
C GLU A 624 -6.09 44.31 14.12
N GLU A 625 -6.55 44.07 12.88
CA GLU A 625 -6.87 42.73 12.42
C GLU A 625 -5.62 41.84 12.39
N ALA A 626 -4.49 42.34 11.90
CA ALA A 626 -3.22 41.59 11.92
C ALA A 626 -2.82 41.22 13.37
N LEU A 627 -2.94 42.16 14.32
CA LEU A 627 -2.64 41.88 15.72
C LEU A 627 -3.58 40.86 16.34
N ARG A 628 -4.89 40.92 15.99
CA ARG A 628 -5.88 39.94 16.42
C ARG A 628 -5.51 38.54 15.92
N LEU A 629 -5.16 38.39 14.63
CA LEU A 629 -4.78 37.15 14.01
C LEU A 629 -3.48 36.58 14.60
N MET A 630 -2.46 37.41 14.82
CA MET A 630 -1.20 36.99 15.45
C MET A 630 -1.39 36.51 16.89
N LYS A 631 -2.25 37.19 17.64
CA LYS A 631 -2.61 36.78 19.01
C LYS A 631 -3.33 35.43 19.01
N ALA A 632 -4.26 35.21 18.08
CA ALA A 632 -4.97 33.94 17.92
C ALA A 632 -4.04 32.80 17.55
N GLN A 633 -3.07 33.04 16.68
CA GLN A 633 -2.06 32.03 16.28
C GLN A 633 -1.13 31.66 17.46
N ASN A 634 -0.72 32.63 18.30
CA ASN A 634 0.13 32.40 19.47
C ASN A 634 -0.63 31.78 20.67
N GLN A 635 -1.96 31.81 20.68
CA GLN A 635 -2.81 31.18 21.71
C GLN A 635 -3.21 29.75 21.37
N ILE A 636 -3.01 29.30 20.16
CA ILE A 636 -3.12 27.87 19.80
C ILE A 636 -1.83 27.21 20.30
N PRO A 637 -1.88 26.33 21.35
CA PRO A 637 -0.70 25.58 21.74
C PRO A 637 -0.20 24.84 20.51
N ALA A 638 1.12 24.91 20.27
CA ALA A 638 1.75 24.05 19.27
C ALA A 638 1.27 22.64 19.57
N THR A 639 0.43 22.09 18.69
CA THR A 639 -0.04 20.70 18.81
C THR A 639 1.19 19.83 18.86
N PRO A 640 1.33 18.98 19.89
CA PRO A 640 2.50 18.13 20.08
C PRO A 640 2.68 17.14 18.92
#